data_e26f8d6872e7c388130814863910a18a
#
_entry.id   e26f8d6872e7c388130814863910a18a
#
_cell.length_a   1.000
_cell.length_b   1.000
_cell.length_c   1.000
_cell.angle_alpha   90.00
_cell.angle_beta   90.00
_cell.angle_gamma   90.00
#
_symmetry.space_group_name_H-M   'P 1'
#
loop_
_entity.id
_entity.type
_entity.pdbx_description
1 polymer ?
#
loop_
_entity_poly.entity_id
_entity_poly.type
_entity_poly.pdbx_seq_one_letter_code
_entity_poly.pdbx_strand_id
1 'polypeptide(L)'
;MVAFDLLFFPWEECNPMKKARTHKLAGFLLSASLVVAALSFPLVPASANGDSTLKLRLLETTDIHTHIVNYDYYQDKETDEFGLAKTASLIKKAREEAKNSMLFDNGDLIQGNPLGDYVAKVKPLKDGETHPVYKAMNLLNYDAGNIGNHEFNFGLEHLERSLKGAKFPYVNANVYVDDKDNNPDNDQHKFTPYLILERTFKDESGKDVKLKVGVIGFVPPQIMLWDKSNLEGKVIAKDIVETAKKYVPEMKKKGADIIVAIPHSGLGPVEAGANLENASYQLSKVDGIDAILFGHSHSVFPGPGFENIPGVDGEKGLINGKPAVMPGYWGNHLGVIDLTLKQENGKWKVVESASRAIPIYDKTNKKALADVDTSIVNAVKDDHDHTVEWVRSAVGTTTSPIFSYFALVQDDPSIQIVTNAQKWYVEKNIKGTEYDGIPVLSAGAPFKAGGRNGASYYTNIPAGTIAIKNVSDLYIYPNTLKAVLVNGAQLKEWLERSAGQFNQIDVNKTEEQPLINDAFPTYNFDVIDGVTYQIDVTQPSRYDKDGKMVNPNASRIKNLSYNGKPVKAEDKFIVVTNNYRASGGGNFPGLDGSNIVIDSPDENRQIVIDYILSQKTINPAADNNWSFAPVNGKVNVTFTTSPDAKPFADKMPHLKYLTTLENGFAKYSIDLSKAASK
;
A
#
# COMPACT_ATOMS: atom_id res chain seq x y z
N MET A 1 -18.08 42.50 3.06
CA MET A 1 -19.34 42.79 3.76
C MET A 1 -20.45 42.09 2.98
N VAL A 2 -20.75 40.86 3.29
CA VAL A 2 -22.07 40.19 3.21
C VAL A 2 -21.93 38.95 4.10
N ALA A 3 -22.66 38.98 5.19
CA ALA A 3 -22.80 37.89 6.15
C ALA A 3 -23.77 36.85 5.61
N PHE A 4 -23.51 35.59 5.90
CA PHE A 4 -24.53 34.56 5.87
C PHE A 4 -24.68 33.93 7.24
N ASP A 5 -25.90 34.02 7.72
CA ASP A 5 -26.37 33.67 9.06
C ASP A 5 -26.34 32.15 9.28
N LEU A 6 -25.88 31.79 10.47
CA LEU A 6 -26.07 30.52 11.13
C LEU A 6 -27.50 30.42 11.65
N LEU A 7 -28.29 29.48 11.17
CA LEU A 7 -29.54 29.08 11.78
C LEU A 7 -29.30 27.90 12.75
N PHE A 8 -29.28 28.24 14.02
CA PHE A 8 -29.44 27.30 15.14
C PHE A 8 -30.94 26.94 15.26
N PHE A 9 -31.27 25.65 15.37
CA PHE A 9 -32.52 25.19 15.94
C PHE A 9 -32.23 24.47 17.25
N PRO A 10 -33.06 24.77 18.30
CA PRO A 10 -32.80 24.26 19.64
C PRO A 10 -33.47 22.90 19.90
N TRP A 11 -32.81 22.12 20.74
CA TRP A 11 -33.31 20.93 21.38
C TRP A 11 -34.38 21.28 22.41
N GLU A 12 -35.56 20.70 22.30
CA GLU A 12 -36.53 20.66 23.40
C GLU A 12 -36.59 19.27 24.01
N GLU A 13 -36.27 19.24 25.29
CA GLU A 13 -36.57 18.16 26.23
C GLU A 13 -38.06 18.03 26.45
N CYS A 14 -38.58 16.80 26.53
CA CYS A 14 -39.86 16.49 27.21
C CYS A 14 -39.81 15.13 27.90
N ASN A 15 -39.63 15.18 29.18
CA ASN A 15 -40.16 14.24 30.19
C ASN A 15 -41.14 15.04 31.02
N PRO A 16 -42.12 14.54 31.80
CA PRO A 16 -42.24 13.23 32.46
C PRO A 16 -43.68 12.63 32.63
N MET A 17 -43.65 11.37 33.04
CA MET A 17 -44.61 10.64 33.89
C MET A 17 -45.98 11.28 34.29
N LYS A 18 -47.08 10.49 34.15
CA LYS A 18 -48.10 10.41 35.22
C LYS A 18 -48.72 9.01 35.33
N LYS A 19 -48.88 8.62 36.60
CA LYS A 19 -49.39 7.41 37.21
C LYS A 19 -50.91 7.18 37.05
N ALA A 20 -51.27 5.90 37.15
CA ALA A 20 -52.32 5.27 37.90
C ALA A 20 -53.76 5.23 37.35
N ARG A 21 -54.34 4.02 37.25
CA ARG A 21 -55.31 3.54 38.25
C ARG A 21 -55.79 2.12 37.94
N THR A 22 -55.75 1.33 38.95
CA THR A 22 -56.33 0.01 39.12
C THR A 22 -57.85 0.03 39.02
N HIS A 23 -58.43 -1.01 38.40
CA HIS A 23 -59.76 -1.54 38.85
C HIS A 23 -59.78 -3.07 38.75
N LYS A 24 -60.09 -3.69 39.88
CA LYS A 24 -60.48 -5.08 40.07
C LYS A 24 -61.96 -5.25 39.67
N LEU A 25 -62.32 -6.45 39.18
CA LEU A 25 -63.44 -7.28 39.61
C LEU A 25 -63.57 -8.49 38.70
N ALA A 26 -63.40 -9.67 39.27
CA ALA A 26 -64.44 -10.68 39.58
C ALA A 26 -65.04 -11.37 38.33
N GLY A 27 -64.70 -12.57 37.96
CA GLY A 27 -65.11 -13.82 38.54
C GLY A 27 -66.44 -14.34 37.94
N PHE A 28 -66.32 -15.38 37.06
CA PHE A 28 -67.42 -16.34 36.91
C PHE A 28 -66.87 -17.71 36.54
N LEU A 29 -67.02 -18.68 37.39
CA LEU A 29 -66.91 -20.10 37.18
C LEU A 29 -68.14 -20.61 36.41
N LEU A 30 -67.92 -21.34 35.34
CA LEU A 30 -68.88 -22.33 34.85
C LEU A 30 -68.14 -23.57 34.35
N SER A 31 -68.33 -24.61 35.13
CA SER A 31 -67.98 -26.00 34.82
C SER A 31 -68.94 -26.57 33.77
N ALA A 32 -68.44 -27.21 32.75
CA ALA A 32 -69.17 -28.19 31.96
C ALA A 32 -68.28 -29.32 31.56
N SER A 33 -68.71 -30.50 31.84
CA SER A 33 -68.08 -31.80 31.88
C SER A 33 -67.98 -32.44 30.48
N LEU A 34 -66.90 -33.19 30.29
CA LEU A 34 -66.65 -34.42 29.51
C LEU A 34 -67.45 -34.72 28.23
N VAL A 35 -66.76 -34.93 27.15
CA VAL A 35 -66.81 -36.19 26.38
C VAL A 35 -65.41 -36.49 25.81
N VAL A 36 -64.80 -37.59 26.25
CA VAL A 36 -63.59 -38.17 25.67
C VAL A 36 -64.03 -39.01 24.48
N ALA A 37 -63.74 -38.56 23.29
CA ALA A 37 -63.67 -39.40 22.10
C ALA A 37 -62.22 -39.57 21.70
N ALA A 38 -61.68 -40.74 22.06
CA ALA A 38 -60.37 -41.18 21.61
C ALA A 38 -60.40 -41.45 20.07
N LEU A 39 -59.97 -40.43 19.26
CA LEU A 39 -59.60 -40.65 17.91
C LEU A 39 -58.08 -40.83 17.87
N SER A 40 -57.65 -42.08 17.77
CA SER A 40 -56.27 -42.47 17.44
C SER A 40 -55.92 -41.97 16.03
N PHE A 41 -55.36 -40.77 15.95
CA PHE A 41 -54.60 -40.41 14.73
C PHE A 41 -53.23 -41.02 14.82
N PRO A 42 -52.74 -41.69 13.73
CA PRO A 42 -51.37 -42.10 13.71
C PRO A 42 -50.47 -40.84 13.79
N LEU A 43 -49.61 -40.79 14.80
CA LEU A 43 -48.47 -39.86 14.84
C LEU A 43 -47.60 -40.23 13.64
N VAL A 44 -47.82 -39.53 12.53
CA VAL A 44 -46.82 -39.41 11.49
C VAL A 44 -45.71 -38.58 12.15
N PRO A 45 -44.50 -39.10 12.31
CA PRO A 45 -43.41 -38.26 12.76
C PRO A 45 -43.28 -37.15 11.72
N ALA A 46 -43.60 -35.91 12.13
CA ALA A 46 -43.24 -34.74 11.37
C ALA A 46 -41.74 -34.78 11.27
N SER A 47 -41.26 -35.23 10.12
CA SER A 47 -39.89 -35.03 9.67
C SER A 47 -39.78 -33.51 9.43
N ALA A 48 -39.57 -32.78 10.52
CA ALA A 48 -39.16 -31.40 10.42
C ALA A 48 -37.76 -31.39 9.85
N ASN A 49 -37.62 -31.51 8.54
CA ASN A 49 -36.50 -30.99 7.83
C ASN A 49 -36.63 -29.44 7.91
N GLY A 50 -36.48 -28.92 9.12
CA GLY A 50 -36.27 -27.48 9.27
C GLY A 50 -34.98 -27.11 8.54
N ASP A 51 -35.09 -26.23 7.56
CA ASP A 51 -33.93 -25.69 6.84
C ASP A 51 -32.95 -25.16 7.87
N SER A 52 -31.77 -25.81 8.01
CA SER A 52 -30.72 -25.38 8.93
C SER A 52 -30.18 -24.03 8.47
N THR A 53 -30.10 -23.09 9.42
CA THR A 53 -29.45 -21.79 9.19
C THR A 53 -28.13 -21.78 9.95
N LEU A 54 -27.05 -21.45 9.25
CA LEU A 54 -25.69 -21.37 9.77
C LEU A 54 -25.13 -19.95 9.60
N LYS A 55 -24.62 -19.35 10.66
CA LYS A 55 -23.82 -18.15 10.59
C LYS A 55 -22.34 -18.50 10.62
N LEU A 56 -21.59 -18.02 9.63
CA LEU A 56 -20.17 -18.25 9.49
C LEU A 56 -19.44 -16.90 9.29
N ARG A 57 -18.44 -16.65 10.12
CA ARG A 57 -17.55 -15.49 10.00
C ARG A 57 -16.28 -15.90 9.30
N LEU A 58 -15.96 -15.24 8.18
CA LEU A 58 -14.68 -15.32 7.51
C LEU A 58 -13.84 -14.15 7.97
N LEU A 59 -12.60 -14.42 8.36
CA LEU A 59 -11.61 -13.43 8.78
C LEU A 59 -10.45 -13.44 7.80
N GLU A 60 -9.87 -12.26 7.52
CA GLU A 60 -8.76 -12.11 6.59
C GLU A 60 -7.67 -11.21 7.15
N THR A 61 -6.42 -11.66 6.94
CA THR A 61 -5.22 -10.81 6.88
C THR A 61 -4.64 -10.85 5.47
N THR A 62 -3.99 -9.77 5.06
CA THR A 62 -3.32 -9.65 3.76
C THR A 62 -2.14 -8.71 3.88
N ASP A 63 -1.15 -8.86 2.99
CA ASP A 63 -0.07 -7.88 2.82
C ASP A 63 0.64 -7.53 4.15
N ILE A 64 0.90 -8.52 4.98
CA ILE A 64 1.55 -8.34 6.30
C ILE A 64 3.00 -7.88 6.13
N HIS A 65 3.70 -8.28 5.05
CA HIS A 65 5.04 -7.81 4.73
C HIS A 65 6.00 -7.85 5.92
N THR A 66 6.00 -8.95 6.67
CA THR A 66 6.77 -9.16 7.90
C THR A 66 6.56 -8.14 9.03
N HIS A 67 5.53 -7.27 8.95
CA HIS A 67 5.14 -6.40 10.06
C HIS A 67 4.42 -7.18 11.16
N ILE A 68 5.17 -8.00 11.87
CA ILE A 68 4.66 -8.91 12.92
C ILE A 68 4.42 -8.14 14.21
N VAL A 69 5.41 -7.41 14.67
CA VAL A 69 5.35 -6.56 15.86
C VAL A 69 4.93 -5.14 15.47
N ASN A 70 4.40 -4.41 16.41
CA ASN A 70 4.03 -3.00 16.26
C ASN A 70 5.27 -2.09 16.35
N TYR A 71 6.25 -2.30 15.46
CA TYR A 71 7.52 -1.59 15.46
C TYR A 71 7.94 -1.18 14.05
N ASP A 72 8.20 0.10 13.88
CA ASP A 72 8.76 0.64 12.65
C ASP A 72 10.30 0.54 12.70
N TYR A 73 10.84 -0.48 12.04
CA TYR A 73 12.28 -0.71 11.98
C TYR A 73 13.06 0.39 11.26
N TYR A 74 12.38 1.11 10.38
CA TYR A 74 13.00 2.21 9.66
C TYR A 74 13.08 3.48 10.51
N GLN A 75 12.05 3.75 11.32
CA GLN A 75 12.07 4.85 12.27
C GLN A 75 12.69 4.48 13.62
N ASP A 76 13.03 3.20 13.80
CA ASP A 76 13.62 2.64 15.04
C ASP A 76 12.77 2.97 16.28
N LYS A 77 11.44 2.77 16.17
CA LYS A 77 10.46 3.06 17.23
C LYS A 77 9.20 2.21 17.16
N GLU A 78 8.52 2.09 18.31
CA GLU A 78 7.18 1.51 18.37
C GLU A 78 6.15 2.39 17.62
N THR A 79 5.10 1.74 17.11
CA THR A 79 3.98 2.38 16.43
C THR A 79 2.66 1.71 16.77
N ASP A 80 1.56 2.47 16.71
CA ASP A 80 0.20 1.96 16.84
C ASP A 80 -0.50 1.74 15.49
N GLU A 81 0.15 2.11 14.38
CA GLU A 81 -0.50 2.19 13.07
C GLU A 81 -0.52 0.85 12.32
N PHE A 82 0.35 -0.10 12.69
CA PHE A 82 0.44 -1.41 12.07
C PHE A 82 1.01 -2.48 13.02
N GLY A 83 0.97 -3.73 12.57
CA GLY A 83 1.55 -4.89 13.23
C GLY A 83 0.55 -6.01 13.47
N LEU A 84 0.88 -7.23 12.99
CA LEU A 84 0.05 -8.42 13.21
C LEU A 84 -0.26 -8.67 14.69
N ALA A 85 0.65 -8.28 15.61
CA ALA A 85 0.43 -8.39 17.05
C ALA A 85 -0.79 -7.59 17.54
N LYS A 86 -1.14 -6.48 16.87
CA LYS A 86 -2.36 -5.72 17.18
C LYS A 86 -3.58 -6.33 16.51
N THR A 87 -3.45 -6.74 15.25
CA THR A 87 -4.52 -7.42 14.51
C THR A 87 -4.91 -8.74 15.18
N ALA A 88 -3.96 -9.43 15.82
CA ALA A 88 -4.19 -10.65 16.58
C ALA A 88 -5.23 -10.47 17.70
N SER A 89 -5.23 -9.32 18.37
CA SER A 89 -6.24 -8.99 19.39
C SER A 89 -7.64 -8.83 18.76
N LEU A 90 -7.72 -8.24 17.55
CA LEU A 90 -8.98 -8.17 16.81
C LEU A 90 -9.46 -9.55 16.34
N ILE A 91 -8.54 -10.43 15.90
CA ILE A 91 -8.87 -11.82 15.52
C ILE A 91 -9.46 -12.58 16.70
N LYS A 92 -8.82 -12.50 17.89
CA LYS A 92 -9.33 -13.14 19.11
C LYS A 92 -10.74 -12.65 19.45
N LYS A 93 -10.93 -11.34 19.50
CA LYS A 93 -12.23 -10.71 19.75
C LYS A 93 -13.29 -11.14 18.73
N ALA A 94 -12.95 -11.11 17.43
CA ALA A 94 -13.88 -11.50 16.37
C ALA A 94 -14.31 -12.98 16.48
N ARG A 95 -13.41 -13.86 16.96
CA ARG A 95 -13.75 -15.27 17.24
C ARG A 95 -14.62 -15.44 18.47
N GLU A 96 -14.41 -14.65 19.51
CA GLU A 96 -15.25 -14.67 20.72
C GLU A 96 -16.69 -14.23 20.42
N GLU A 97 -16.85 -13.28 19.48
CA GLU A 97 -18.16 -12.76 19.07
C GLU A 97 -18.94 -13.69 18.13
N ALA A 98 -18.30 -14.66 17.51
CA ALA A 98 -18.91 -15.53 16.51
C ALA A 98 -18.84 -17.01 16.93
N LYS A 99 -19.99 -17.73 16.84
CA LYS A 99 -20.01 -19.19 17.12
C LYS A 99 -19.12 -19.98 16.19
N ASN A 100 -19.02 -19.55 14.92
CA ASN A 100 -18.27 -20.23 13.88
C ASN A 100 -17.44 -19.21 13.12
N SER A 101 -16.16 -19.48 12.95
CA SER A 101 -15.27 -18.63 12.20
C SER A 101 -14.19 -19.45 11.47
N MET A 102 -13.68 -18.88 10.38
CA MET A 102 -12.48 -19.33 9.68
C MET A 102 -11.57 -18.11 9.43
N LEU A 103 -10.27 -18.34 9.45
CA LEU A 103 -9.25 -17.30 9.25
C LEU A 103 -8.36 -17.65 8.08
N PHE A 104 -8.19 -16.71 7.17
CA PHE A 104 -7.39 -16.83 5.97
C PHE A 104 -6.34 -15.74 5.88
N ASP A 105 -5.25 -16.05 5.19
CA ASP A 105 -4.25 -15.06 4.79
C ASP A 105 -4.16 -15.00 3.27
N ASN A 106 -4.05 -13.79 2.73
CA ASN A 106 -4.11 -13.59 1.28
C ASN A 106 -2.71 -13.58 0.62
N GLY A 107 -1.61 -13.56 1.40
CA GLY A 107 -0.23 -13.53 0.89
C GLY A 107 0.47 -12.20 1.11
N ASP A 108 1.66 -12.08 0.52
CA ASP A 108 2.62 -11.00 0.73
C ASP A 108 3.10 -10.93 2.19
N LEU A 109 3.74 -12.01 2.63
CA LEU A 109 4.12 -12.23 4.02
C LEU A 109 5.60 -12.04 4.31
N ILE A 110 6.49 -12.64 3.46
CA ILE A 110 7.89 -12.90 3.82
C ILE A 110 8.86 -11.80 3.39
N GLN A 111 8.40 -10.79 2.68
CA GLN A 111 9.18 -9.64 2.20
C GLN A 111 8.43 -8.33 2.54
N GLY A 112 9.15 -7.22 2.71
CA GLY A 112 8.59 -5.86 2.75
C GLY A 112 9.03 -5.01 3.95
N ASN A 113 9.83 -5.54 4.87
CA ASN A 113 10.49 -4.73 5.89
C ASN A 113 11.83 -5.35 6.32
N PRO A 114 12.63 -4.65 7.15
CA PRO A 114 13.94 -5.14 7.60
C PRO A 114 13.94 -6.51 8.26
N LEU A 115 12.86 -6.96 8.89
CA LEU A 115 12.79 -8.31 9.47
C LEU A 115 12.84 -9.39 8.39
N GLY A 116 12.11 -9.19 7.29
CA GLY A 116 12.14 -10.08 6.12
C GLY A 116 13.52 -10.10 5.46
N ASP A 117 14.11 -8.93 5.24
CA ASP A 117 15.47 -8.80 4.69
C ASP A 117 16.52 -9.47 5.58
N TYR A 118 16.43 -9.28 6.90
CA TYR A 118 17.34 -9.91 7.86
C TYR A 118 17.30 -11.44 7.74
N VAL A 119 16.10 -12.01 7.69
CA VAL A 119 15.91 -13.47 7.58
C VAL A 119 16.31 -14.00 6.20
N ALA A 120 16.13 -13.23 5.13
CA ALA A 120 16.49 -13.67 3.79
C ALA A 120 17.99 -13.51 3.48
N LYS A 121 18.59 -12.37 3.88
CA LYS A 121 19.92 -11.93 3.41
C LYS A 121 21.01 -12.04 4.48
N VAL A 122 20.69 -11.85 5.78
CA VAL A 122 21.67 -11.77 6.86
C VAL A 122 21.76 -13.07 7.64
N LYS A 123 20.61 -13.64 8.02
CA LYS A 123 20.51 -14.90 8.76
C LYS A 123 19.52 -15.85 8.07
N PRO A 124 19.86 -16.40 6.89
CA PRO A 124 18.98 -17.32 6.18
C PRO A 124 18.56 -18.52 7.03
N LEU A 125 17.28 -18.90 6.88
CA LEU A 125 16.71 -20.05 7.59
C LEU A 125 17.50 -21.31 7.33
N LYS A 126 17.80 -22.06 8.37
CA LYS A 126 18.32 -23.43 8.29
C LYS A 126 17.16 -24.43 8.23
N ASP A 127 17.48 -25.67 7.85
CA ASP A 127 16.50 -26.76 7.86
C ASP A 127 15.93 -26.96 9.28
N GLY A 128 14.62 -26.98 9.39
CA GLY A 128 13.89 -27.09 10.65
C GLY A 128 13.65 -25.79 11.40
N GLU A 129 14.22 -24.67 10.96
CA GLU A 129 13.88 -23.36 11.50
C GLU A 129 12.57 -22.85 10.91
N THR A 130 11.81 -22.11 11.71
CA THR A 130 10.54 -21.52 11.30
C THR A 130 10.73 -20.03 11.04
N HIS A 131 10.28 -19.55 9.89
CA HIS A 131 10.28 -18.12 9.58
C HIS A 131 9.50 -17.33 10.65
N PRO A 132 9.95 -16.14 11.10
CA PRO A 132 9.28 -15.37 12.15
C PRO A 132 7.80 -15.14 11.90
N VAL A 133 7.39 -14.87 10.65
CA VAL A 133 5.97 -14.68 10.32
C VAL A 133 5.16 -15.93 10.66
N TYR A 134 5.67 -17.13 10.42
CA TYR A 134 4.98 -18.39 10.75
C TYR A 134 5.07 -18.74 12.24
N LYS A 135 6.10 -18.26 12.98
CA LYS A 135 6.08 -18.36 14.44
C LYS A 135 4.85 -17.64 15.02
N ALA A 136 4.54 -16.44 14.50
CA ALA A 136 3.39 -15.64 14.89
C ALA A 136 2.05 -16.23 14.39
N MET A 137 1.94 -16.50 13.10
CA MET A 137 0.69 -16.95 12.48
C MET A 137 0.23 -18.31 12.99
N ASN A 138 1.15 -19.21 13.31
CA ASN A 138 0.84 -20.53 13.91
C ASN A 138 0.12 -20.42 15.26
N LEU A 139 0.26 -19.32 15.99
CA LEU A 139 -0.47 -19.05 17.23
C LEU A 139 -1.91 -18.61 16.98
N LEU A 140 -2.21 -18.16 15.77
CA LEU A 140 -3.53 -17.64 15.40
C LEU A 140 -4.43 -18.68 14.72
N ASN A 141 -3.92 -19.90 14.47
CA ASN A 141 -4.68 -21.00 13.89
C ASN A 141 -5.40 -20.63 12.58
N TYR A 142 -4.65 -20.24 11.56
CA TYR A 142 -5.16 -20.01 10.22
C TYR A 142 -5.71 -21.30 9.61
N ASP A 143 -6.80 -21.21 8.83
CA ASP A 143 -7.38 -22.33 8.13
C ASP A 143 -6.70 -22.62 6.79
N ALA A 144 -6.27 -21.57 6.08
CA ALA A 144 -5.44 -21.62 4.87
C ALA A 144 -4.79 -20.27 4.59
N GLY A 145 -3.72 -20.28 3.76
CA GLY A 145 -3.09 -19.09 3.20
C GLY A 145 -2.95 -19.18 1.68
N ASN A 146 -2.80 -18.02 1.04
CA ASN A 146 -2.44 -17.90 -0.37
C ASN A 146 -0.99 -17.43 -0.49
N ILE A 147 -0.44 -17.50 -1.70
CA ILE A 147 0.89 -17.03 -2.07
C ILE A 147 0.71 -15.74 -2.88
N GLY A 148 1.24 -14.62 -2.40
CA GLY A 148 1.27 -13.35 -3.08
C GLY A 148 2.50 -13.20 -3.97
N ASN A 149 2.72 -12.02 -4.54
CA ASN A 149 3.85 -11.77 -5.44
C ASN A 149 5.17 -11.58 -4.66
N HIS A 150 5.14 -10.98 -3.49
CA HIS A 150 6.34 -10.76 -2.69
C HIS A 150 6.92 -12.04 -2.07
N GLU A 151 6.21 -13.15 -2.12
CA GLU A 151 6.75 -14.47 -1.78
C GLU A 151 7.87 -14.90 -2.73
N PHE A 152 7.93 -14.37 -3.95
CA PHE A 152 8.91 -14.75 -4.96
C PHE A 152 10.20 -13.91 -4.96
N ASN A 153 10.23 -12.77 -4.27
CA ASN A 153 11.33 -11.80 -4.32
C ASN A 153 12.69 -12.39 -3.89
N PHE A 154 12.69 -13.29 -2.91
CA PHE A 154 13.91 -13.97 -2.44
C PHE A 154 14.13 -15.32 -3.12
N GLY A 155 13.36 -15.64 -4.17
CA GLY A 155 13.44 -16.86 -4.95
C GLY A 155 12.69 -18.06 -4.34
N LEU A 156 12.48 -19.07 -5.18
CA LEU A 156 11.67 -20.26 -4.84
C LEU A 156 12.22 -21.05 -3.65
N GLU A 157 13.54 -21.13 -3.50
CA GLU A 157 14.16 -21.88 -2.38
C GLU A 157 13.83 -21.25 -1.03
N HIS A 158 13.90 -19.91 -0.93
CA HIS A 158 13.55 -19.20 0.28
C HIS A 158 12.06 -19.33 0.59
N LEU A 159 11.19 -19.20 -0.42
CA LEU A 159 9.76 -19.40 -0.30
C LEU A 159 9.43 -20.81 0.23
N GLU A 160 9.94 -21.86 -0.44
CA GLU A 160 9.66 -23.25 -0.06
C GLU A 160 10.16 -23.57 1.36
N ARG A 161 11.31 -23.02 1.74
CA ARG A 161 11.87 -23.18 3.09
C ARG A 161 11.01 -22.48 4.13
N SER A 162 10.54 -21.29 3.83
CA SER A 162 9.65 -20.52 4.72
C SER A 162 8.31 -21.22 4.93
N LEU A 163 7.68 -21.72 3.86
CA LEU A 163 6.40 -22.43 3.90
C LEU A 163 6.44 -23.70 4.76
N LYS A 164 7.60 -24.40 4.87
CA LYS A 164 7.74 -25.57 5.76
C LYS A 164 7.47 -25.26 7.23
N GLY A 165 7.60 -24.00 7.65
CA GLY A 165 7.31 -23.58 9.01
C GLY A 165 5.83 -23.32 9.30
N ALA A 166 4.96 -23.23 8.28
CA ALA A 166 3.53 -23.01 8.44
C ALA A 166 2.83 -24.28 8.95
N LYS A 167 1.93 -24.14 9.94
CA LYS A 167 1.09 -25.24 10.47
C LYS A 167 -0.30 -25.26 9.82
N PHE A 168 -0.50 -24.53 8.76
CA PHE A 168 -1.72 -24.49 7.96
C PHE A 168 -1.36 -24.58 6.48
N PRO A 169 -2.29 -25.07 5.63
CA PRO A 169 -2.02 -25.28 4.23
C PRO A 169 -2.02 -23.98 3.42
N TYR A 170 -1.29 -23.99 2.31
CA TYR A 170 -1.25 -22.92 1.32
C TYR A 170 -1.90 -23.37 0.01
N VAL A 171 -2.53 -22.41 -0.69
CA VAL A 171 -3.10 -22.61 -2.03
C VAL A 171 -2.55 -21.58 -3.00
N ASN A 172 -2.38 -21.99 -4.25
CA ASN A 172 -2.24 -21.11 -5.41
C ASN A 172 -2.54 -21.90 -6.67
N ALA A 173 -3.56 -21.48 -7.42
CA ALA A 173 -4.11 -22.24 -8.52
C ALA A 173 -3.47 -21.92 -9.88
N ASN A 174 -2.80 -20.79 -10.04
CA ASN A 174 -2.36 -20.33 -11.36
C ASN A 174 -0.84 -20.32 -11.58
N VAL A 175 -0.05 -20.82 -10.62
CA VAL A 175 1.40 -21.02 -10.78
C VAL A 175 1.69 -22.50 -11.06
N TYR A 176 2.40 -22.76 -12.15
CA TYR A 176 2.73 -24.09 -12.64
C TYR A 176 4.25 -24.26 -12.77
N VAL A 177 4.71 -25.49 -12.77
CA VAL A 177 6.11 -25.83 -13.11
C VAL A 177 6.32 -25.62 -14.61
N ASP A 178 7.40 -24.94 -14.99
CA ASP A 178 7.80 -24.81 -16.38
C ASP A 178 8.48 -26.10 -16.86
N ASP A 179 7.75 -26.98 -17.54
CA ASP A 179 8.28 -28.24 -18.10
C ASP A 179 8.85 -28.06 -19.52
N LYS A 180 8.76 -26.85 -20.09
CA LYS A 180 9.33 -26.43 -21.38
C LYS A 180 8.79 -27.17 -22.61
N ASP A 181 7.61 -27.79 -22.51
CA ASP A 181 7.07 -28.58 -23.62
C ASP A 181 5.97 -27.86 -24.42
N ASN A 182 5.51 -26.69 -23.98
CA ASN A 182 4.43 -25.87 -24.56
C ASN A 182 3.07 -26.60 -24.66
N ASN A 183 2.85 -27.66 -23.87
CA ASN A 183 1.60 -28.36 -23.79
C ASN A 183 0.85 -28.02 -22.49
N PRO A 184 -0.16 -27.13 -22.50
CA PRO A 184 -0.84 -26.69 -21.27
C PRO A 184 -1.70 -27.80 -20.60
N ASP A 185 -1.90 -28.93 -21.24
CA ASP A 185 -2.77 -30.02 -20.73
C ASP A 185 -2.06 -30.89 -19.69
N ASN A 186 -0.73 -30.93 -19.70
CA ASN A 186 0.08 -31.74 -18.78
C ASN A 186 0.79 -30.91 -17.71
N ASP A 187 0.64 -29.59 -17.73
CA ASP A 187 1.29 -28.69 -16.76
C ASP A 187 0.96 -29.05 -15.31
N GLN A 188 2.00 -29.19 -14.49
CA GLN A 188 1.85 -29.52 -13.08
C GLN A 188 1.82 -28.26 -12.25
N HIS A 189 0.87 -28.18 -11.31
CA HIS A 189 0.84 -27.07 -10.36
C HIS A 189 2.10 -27.03 -9.52
N LYS A 190 2.65 -25.85 -9.33
CA LYS A 190 3.77 -25.61 -8.41
C LYS A 190 3.31 -25.72 -6.95
N PHE A 191 2.09 -25.29 -6.64
CA PHE A 191 1.49 -25.31 -5.32
C PHE A 191 0.16 -26.07 -5.35
N THR A 192 -0.42 -26.36 -4.18
CA THR A 192 -1.76 -26.95 -4.09
C THR A 192 -2.76 -25.95 -4.72
N PRO A 193 -3.50 -26.33 -5.78
CA PRO A 193 -4.34 -25.37 -6.49
C PRO A 193 -5.54 -24.88 -5.67
N TYR A 194 -6.15 -25.74 -4.89
CA TYR A 194 -7.27 -25.42 -4.01
C TYR A 194 -7.43 -26.48 -2.91
N LEU A 195 -8.22 -26.16 -1.89
CA LEU A 195 -8.59 -27.07 -0.80
C LEU A 195 -10.10 -27.20 -0.72
N ILE A 196 -10.57 -28.33 -0.18
CA ILE A 196 -11.94 -28.51 0.30
C ILE A 196 -11.85 -28.89 1.77
N LEU A 197 -12.10 -27.92 2.65
CA LEU A 197 -11.98 -28.06 4.08
C LEU A 197 -13.32 -28.49 4.66
N GLU A 198 -13.43 -29.73 5.14
CA GLU A 198 -14.60 -30.15 5.90
C GLU A 198 -14.48 -29.64 7.34
N ARG A 199 -15.46 -28.86 7.78
CA ARG A 199 -15.54 -28.29 9.13
C ARG A 199 -16.89 -28.62 9.76
N THR A 200 -16.89 -28.81 11.07
CA THR A 200 -18.12 -28.95 11.87
C THR A 200 -18.40 -27.63 12.55
N PHE A 201 -19.56 -27.07 12.29
CA PHE A 201 -20.04 -25.81 12.84
C PHE A 201 -21.34 -26.01 13.65
N LYS A 202 -21.68 -25.05 14.48
CA LYS A 202 -22.97 -24.99 15.19
C LYS A 202 -23.95 -24.15 14.36
N ASP A 203 -25.10 -24.75 14.00
CA ASP A 203 -26.19 -24.00 13.40
C ASP A 203 -26.88 -23.08 14.43
N GLU A 204 -27.87 -22.29 14.01
CA GLU A 204 -28.56 -21.38 14.88
C GLU A 204 -29.39 -22.11 15.96
N SER A 205 -29.72 -23.37 15.77
CA SER A 205 -30.36 -24.26 16.80
C SER A 205 -29.37 -24.86 17.79
N GLY A 206 -28.04 -24.69 17.53
CA GLY A 206 -26.97 -25.29 18.33
C GLY A 206 -26.55 -26.70 17.89
N LYS A 207 -27.15 -27.23 16.83
CA LYS A 207 -26.82 -28.56 16.27
C LYS A 207 -25.51 -28.52 15.47
N ASP A 208 -24.75 -29.60 15.56
CA ASP A 208 -23.55 -29.79 14.72
C ASP A 208 -23.97 -30.06 13.26
N VAL A 209 -23.42 -29.25 12.38
CA VAL A 209 -23.56 -29.38 10.93
C VAL A 209 -22.21 -29.40 10.26
N LYS A 210 -22.05 -30.25 9.25
CA LYS A 210 -20.84 -30.29 8.44
C LYS A 210 -21.00 -29.36 7.25
N LEU A 211 -19.95 -28.57 6.98
CA LEU A 211 -19.83 -27.71 5.80
C LEU A 211 -18.48 -27.97 5.12
N LYS A 212 -18.51 -28.14 3.81
CA LYS A 212 -17.32 -28.25 2.97
C LYS A 212 -17.03 -26.91 2.33
N VAL A 213 -16.01 -26.22 2.86
CA VAL A 213 -15.56 -24.91 2.37
C VAL A 213 -14.44 -25.12 1.37
N GLY A 214 -14.71 -24.79 0.10
CA GLY A 214 -13.68 -24.73 -0.94
C GLY A 214 -12.88 -23.44 -0.76
N VAL A 215 -11.55 -23.55 -0.86
CA VAL A 215 -10.63 -22.41 -0.79
C VAL A 215 -9.73 -22.44 -2.01
N ILE A 216 -9.66 -21.33 -2.77
CA ILE A 216 -8.84 -21.22 -3.97
C ILE A 216 -8.10 -19.87 -3.98
N GLY A 217 -6.78 -19.91 -4.25
CA GLY A 217 -5.92 -18.73 -4.27
C GLY A 217 -5.30 -18.48 -5.63
N PHE A 218 -4.90 -17.24 -5.87
CA PHE A 218 -4.28 -16.78 -7.12
C PHE A 218 -3.24 -15.71 -6.84
N VAL A 219 -2.34 -15.49 -7.82
CA VAL A 219 -1.34 -14.42 -7.82
C VAL A 219 -1.31 -13.75 -9.19
N PRO A 220 -0.96 -12.44 -9.30
CA PRO A 220 -0.83 -11.78 -10.60
C PRO A 220 0.15 -12.50 -11.52
N PRO A 221 -0.21 -12.76 -12.80
CA PRO A 221 0.73 -13.35 -13.76
C PRO A 221 2.00 -12.52 -13.98
N GLN A 222 1.97 -11.24 -13.62
CA GLN A 222 3.06 -10.29 -13.70
C GLN A 222 4.28 -10.66 -12.84
N ILE A 223 4.17 -11.61 -11.90
CA ILE A 223 5.33 -12.16 -11.19
C ILE A 223 6.41 -12.65 -12.15
N MET A 224 6.02 -13.13 -13.34
CA MET A 224 6.95 -13.57 -14.37
C MET A 224 7.79 -12.45 -14.96
N LEU A 225 7.34 -11.20 -14.84
CA LEU A 225 8.07 -9.99 -15.20
C LEU A 225 8.84 -9.44 -14.00
N TRP A 226 8.15 -9.28 -12.85
CA TRP A 226 8.70 -8.64 -11.66
C TRP A 226 9.87 -9.44 -11.06
N ASP A 227 9.74 -10.77 -11.02
CA ASP A 227 10.72 -11.70 -10.46
C ASP A 227 11.39 -12.58 -11.53
N LYS A 228 11.54 -12.06 -12.76
CA LYS A 228 12.07 -12.80 -13.89
C LYS A 228 13.36 -13.56 -13.55
N SER A 229 14.31 -12.92 -12.88
CA SER A 229 15.58 -13.52 -12.48
C SER A 229 15.43 -14.74 -11.56
N ASN A 230 14.36 -14.79 -10.77
CA ASN A 230 14.06 -15.86 -9.83
C ASN A 230 13.22 -16.98 -10.46
N LEU A 231 12.37 -16.65 -11.47
CA LEU A 231 11.27 -17.50 -11.92
C LEU A 231 11.42 -18.04 -13.35
N GLU A 232 12.12 -17.33 -14.25
CA GLU A 232 12.27 -17.75 -15.66
C GLU A 232 12.84 -19.16 -15.78
N GLY A 233 12.17 -19.99 -16.57
CA GLY A 233 12.55 -21.40 -16.81
C GLY A 233 12.33 -22.34 -15.63
N LYS A 234 11.64 -21.91 -14.57
CA LYS A 234 11.29 -22.74 -13.40
C LYS A 234 9.78 -22.85 -13.19
N VAL A 235 9.05 -21.77 -13.42
CA VAL A 235 7.59 -21.70 -13.28
C VAL A 235 7.00 -20.86 -14.40
N ILE A 236 5.68 -21.03 -14.60
CA ILE A 236 4.83 -20.16 -15.43
C ILE A 236 3.61 -19.75 -14.60
N ALA A 237 3.11 -18.54 -14.81
CA ALA A 237 1.88 -18.05 -14.18
C ALA A 237 0.81 -17.86 -15.27
N LYS A 238 -0.39 -18.43 -15.05
CA LYS A 238 -1.52 -18.36 -15.98
C LYS A 238 -2.54 -17.32 -15.55
N ASP A 239 -3.44 -16.99 -16.47
CA ASP A 239 -4.54 -16.04 -16.22
C ASP A 239 -5.39 -16.46 -15.02
N ILE A 240 -5.68 -15.51 -14.13
CA ILE A 240 -6.43 -15.72 -12.88
C ILE A 240 -7.86 -16.16 -13.17
N VAL A 241 -8.54 -15.45 -14.08
CA VAL A 241 -9.97 -15.66 -14.34
C VAL A 241 -10.22 -16.98 -15.08
N GLU A 242 -9.41 -17.28 -16.08
CA GLU A 242 -9.49 -18.53 -16.82
C GLU A 242 -9.17 -19.74 -15.91
N THR A 243 -8.20 -19.59 -15.02
CA THR A 243 -7.89 -20.60 -14.01
C THR A 243 -9.06 -20.83 -13.05
N ALA A 244 -9.71 -19.74 -12.58
CA ALA A 244 -10.90 -19.86 -11.74
C ALA A 244 -12.07 -20.57 -12.46
N LYS A 245 -12.34 -20.21 -13.73
CA LYS A 245 -13.36 -20.87 -14.55
C LYS A 245 -13.12 -22.37 -14.73
N LYS A 246 -11.86 -22.82 -14.71
CA LYS A 246 -11.50 -24.24 -14.77
C LYS A 246 -11.76 -24.96 -13.44
N TYR A 247 -11.28 -24.39 -12.32
CA TYR A 247 -11.26 -25.13 -11.04
C TYR A 247 -12.50 -24.93 -10.16
N VAL A 248 -13.20 -23.80 -10.24
CA VAL A 248 -14.41 -23.57 -9.43
C VAL A 248 -15.50 -24.61 -9.70
N PRO A 249 -15.85 -24.95 -10.97
CA PRO A 249 -16.79 -26.04 -11.25
C PRO A 249 -16.30 -27.42 -10.78
N GLU A 250 -14.98 -27.67 -10.85
CA GLU A 250 -14.40 -28.94 -10.36
C GLU A 250 -14.55 -29.05 -8.84
N MET A 251 -14.30 -27.98 -8.09
CA MET A 251 -14.48 -27.93 -6.62
C MET A 251 -15.94 -28.21 -6.25
N LYS A 252 -16.90 -27.56 -6.93
CA LYS A 252 -18.34 -27.84 -6.73
C LYS A 252 -18.69 -29.31 -7.03
N LYS A 253 -18.15 -29.87 -8.11
CA LYS A 253 -18.32 -31.32 -8.46
C LYS A 253 -17.72 -32.22 -7.39
N LYS A 254 -16.61 -31.84 -6.76
CA LYS A 254 -16.00 -32.59 -5.65
C LYS A 254 -16.70 -32.34 -4.31
N GLY A 255 -17.79 -31.59 -4.30
CA GLY A 255 -18.69 -31.46 -3.16
C GLY A 255 -18.41 -30.27 -2.26
N ALA A 256 -17.72 -29.21 -2.74
CA ALA A 256 -17.65 -27.95 -2.02
C ALA A 256 -19.04 -27.31 -1.92
N ASP A 257 -19.52 -27.05 -0.70
CA ASP A 257 -20.78 -26.39 -0.42
C ASP A 257 -20.72 -24.90 -0.76
N ILE A 258 -19.68 -24.23 -0.25
CA ILE A 258 -19.35 -22.83 -0.60
C ILE A 258 -17.90 -22.75 -1.06
N ILE A 259 -17.58 -21.73 -1.86
CA ILE A 259 -16.22 -21.46 -2.32
C ILE A 259 -15.82 -20.04 -1.91
N VAL A 260 -14.75 -19.94 -1.16
CA VAL A 260 -14.06 -18.72 -0.76
C VAL A 260 -12.83 -18.57 -1.68
N ALA A 261 -12.82 -17.52 -2.50
CA ALA A 261 -11.64 -17.15 -3.27
C ALA A 261 -10.77 -16.22 -2.42
N ILE A 262 -9.47 -16.47 -2.38
CA ILE A 262 -8.47 -15.66 -1.70
C ILE A 262 -7.41 -15.18 -2.72
N PRO A 263 -7.80 -14.37 -3.74
CA PRO A 263 -6.88 -13.90 -4.76
C PRO A 263 -5.96 -12.81 -4.20
N HIS A 264 -4.64 -12.98 -4.31
CA HIS A 264 -3.71 -11.88 -4.10
C HIS A 264 -3.70 -10.99 -5.35
N SER A 265 -4.73 -10.14 -5.47
CA SER A 265 -5.03 -9.36 -6.67
C SER A 265 -6.05 -8.29 -6.31
N GLY A 266 -5.82 -7.03 -6.66
CA GLY A 266 -6.71 -5.92 -6.36
C GLY A 266 -8.06 -5.99 -7.09
N LEU A 267 -8.89 -4.96 -6.94
CA LEU A 267 -10.23 -4.94 -7.55
C LEU A 267 -10.16 -5.09 -9.09
N GLY A 268 -9.37 -4.25 -9.74
CA GLY A 268 -9.17 -4.28 -11.18
C GLY A 268 -10.28 -3.63 -12.01
N PRO A 269 -10.15 -3.69 -13.34
CA PRO A 269 -11.06 -3.02 -14.27
C PRO A 269 -12.42 -3.72 -14.38
N VAL A 270 -13.44 -2.95 -14.72
CA VAL A 270 -14.80 -3.43 -15.04
C VAL A 270 -14.81 -4.21 -16.34
N GLU A 271 -13.97 -3.82 -17.29
CA GLU A 271 -13.78 -4.48 -18.58
C GLU A 271 -13.01 -5.79 -18.42
N ALA A 272 -13.40 -6.80 -19.20
CA ALA A 272 -12.67 -8.06 -19.25
C ALA A 272 -11.33 -7.88 -19.98
N GLY A 273 -10.30 -8.55 -19.51
CA GLY A 273 -8.97 -8.56 -20.13
C GLY A 273 -8.26 -9.87 -19.82
N ALA A 274 -7.26 -10.21 -20.61
CA ALA A 274 -6.39 -11.36 -20.34
C ALA A 274 -5.22 -10.94 -19.45
N ASN A 275 -4.79 -11.84 -18.58
CA ASN A 275 -3.63 -11.66 -17.69
C ASN A 275 -3.72 -10.37 -16.85
N LEU A 276 -4.90 -10.06 -16.35
CA LEU A 276 -5.07 -8.90 -15.47
C LEU A 276 -4.27 -9.08 -14.18
N GLU A 277 -3.53 -8.04 -13.79
CA GLU A 277 -2.88 -7.96 -12.48
C GLU A 277 -3.92 -7.89 -11.37
N ASN A 278 -4.86 -6.97 -11.52
CA ASN A 278 -5.98 -6.78 -10.61
C ASN A 278 -7.24 -7.36 -11.23
N ALA A 279 -7.70 -8.52 -10.74
CA ALA A 279 -8.73 -9.33 -11.38
C ALA A 279 -9.93 -9.66 -10.48
N SER A 280 -9.98 -9.16 -9.23
CA SER A 280 -11.03 -9.54 -8.28
C SER A 280 -12.43 -9.13 -8.73
N TYR A 281 -12.56 -8.03 -9.49
CA TYR A 281 -13.82 -7.66 -10.12
C TYR A 281 -14.28 -8.71 -11.15
N GLN A 282 -13.37 -9.25 -11.96
CA GLN A 282 -13.71 -10.28 -12.94
C GLN A 282 -13.95 -11.64 -12.28
N LEU A 283 -13.21 -11.96 -11.19
CA LEU A 283 -13.46 -13.15 -10.38
C LEU A 283 -14.86 -13.15 -9.77
N SER A 284 -15.38 -11.99 -9.38
CA SER A 284 -16.75 -11.90 -8.85
C SER A 284 -17.83 -12.30 -9.85
N LYS A 285 -17.52 -12.34 -11.15
CA LYS A 285 -18.44 -12.82 -12.21
C LYS A 285 -18.33 -14.32 -12.45
N VAL A 286 -17.36 -15.01 -11.85
CA VAL A 286 -17.23 -16.47 -12.01
C VAL A 286 -18.29 -17.16 -11.15
N ASP A 287 -19.17 -17.94 -11.80
CA ASP A 287 -20.22 -18.69 -11.12
C ASP A 287 -19.63 -19.70 -10.15
N GLY A 288 -20.21 -19.77 -8.94
CA GLY A 288 -19.81 -20.72 -7.91
C GLY A 288 -18.82 -20.18 -6.87
N ILE A 289 -18.22 -18.99 -7.05
CA ILE A 289 -17.53 -18.26 -5.98
C ILE A 289 -18.60 -17.60 -5.09
N ASP A 290 -18.52 -17.81 -3.77
CA ASP A 290 -19.51 -17.36 -2.80
C ASP A 290 -19.01 -16.18 -1.93
N ALA A 291 -17.68 -16.02 -1.77
CA ALA A 291 -17.04 -14.89 -1.07
C ALA A 291 -15.63 -14.63 -1.64
N ILE A 292 -15.14 -13.39 -1.53
CA ILE A 292 -13.82 -12.97 -2.03
C ILE A 292 -13.08 -12.23 -0.90
N LEU A 293 -11.93 -12.76 -0.52
CA LEU A 293 -10.97 -12.14 0.39
C LEU A 293 -9.77 -11.75 -0.46
N PHE A 294 -9.49 -10.45 -0.63
CA PHE A 294 -8.53 -10.00 -1.64
C PHE A 294 -7.53 -8.96 -1.13
N GLY A 295 -6.40 -8.77 -1.82
CA GLY A 295 -5.29 -7.95 -1.35
C GLY A 295 -4.52 -7.24 -2.46
N HIS A 296 -3.19 -7.20 -2.37
CA HIS A 296 -2.23 -6.70 -3.35
C HIS A 296 -2.21 -5.16 -3.51
N SER A 297 -3.34 -4.52 -3.68
CA SER A 297 -3.40 -3.07 -3.94
C SER A 297 -3.32 -2.19 -2.69
N HIS A 298 -3.14 -2.79 -1.51
CA HIS A 298 -3.01 -2.12 -0.21
C HIS A 298 -4.19 -1.18 0.15
N SER A 299 -5.33 -1.34 -0.51
CA SER A 299 -6.53 -0.53 -0.26
C SER A 299 -7.40 -1.17 0.82
N VAL A 300 -8.36 -0.42 1.35
CA VAL A 300 -9.33 -0.91 2.33
C VAL A 300 -10.70 -0.98 1.67
N PHE A 301 -11.24 -2.20 1.53
CA PHE A 301 -12.59 -2.46 1.01
C PHE A 301 -13.39 -3.33 2.01
N PRO A 302 -14.66 -3.00 2.31
CA PRO A 302 -15.38 -1.79 1.92
C PRO A 302 -14.74 -0.52 2.48
N GLY A 303 -14.88 0.58 1.76
CA GLY A 303 -14.29 1.86 2.14
C GLY A 303 -14.32 2.90 1.02
N PRO A 304 -13.81 4.12 1.30
CA PRO A 304 -13.75 5.18 0.30
C PRO A 304 -12.83 4.81 -0.87
N GLY A 305 -13.13 5.36 -2.05
CA GLY A 305 -12.35 5.14 -3.28
C GLY A 305 -12.93 4.07 -4.20
N PHE A 306 -14.04 3.42 -3.81
CA PHE A 306 -14.73 2.41 -4.62
C PHE A 306 -16.14 2.85 -5.05
N GLU A 307 -16.43 4.14 -4.90
CA GLU A 307 -17.71 4.73 -5.30
C GLU A 307 -17.82 4.80 -6.82
N ASN A 308 -19.04 4.68 -7.31
CA ASN A 308 -19.39 4.82 -8.74
C ASN A 308 -18.77 3.74 -9.67
N ILE A 309 -18.25 2.65 -9.13
CA ILE A 309 -17.80 1.51 -9.95
C ILE A 309 -19.01 0.61 -10.21
N PRO A 310 -19.38 0.35 -11.47
CA PRO A 310 -20.54 -0.50 -11.80
C PRO A 310 -20.44 -1.87 -11.11
N GLY A 311 -21.52 -2.28 -10.42
CA GLY A 311 -21.57 -3.56 -9.73
C GLY A 311 -20.83 -3.63 -8.39
N VAL A 312 -20.24 -2.53 -7.91
CA VAL A 312 -19.57 -2.44 -6.60
C VAL A 312 -20.46 -1.65 -5.62
N ASP A 313 -20.74 -2.24 -4.48
CA ASP A 313 -21.35 -1.57 -3.32
C ASP A 313 -20.26 -1.40 -2.25
N GLY A 314 -19.62 -0.24 -2.25
CA GLY A 314 -18.49 0.10 -1.37
C GLY A 314 -18.89 0.28 0.11
N GLU A 315 -20.19 0.37 0.43
CA GLU A 315 -20.68 0.44 1.80
C GLU A 315 -20.96 -0.95 2.38
N LYS A 316 -21.61 -1.82 1.58
CA LYS A 316 -21.93 -3.19 2.00
C LYS A 316 -20.80 -4.19 1.76
N GLY A 317 -19.77 -3.80 1.03
CA GLY A 317 -18.67 -4.68 0.67
C GLY A 317 -19.10 -5.78 -0.30
N LEU A 318 -19.78 -5.40 -1.40
CA LEU A 318 -20.24 -6.32 -2.42
C LEU A 318 -19.59 -6.00 -3.77
N ILE A 319 -19.16 -7.03 -4.50
CA ILE A 319 -18.70 -6.93 -5.88
C ILE A 319 -19.58 -7.86 -6.73
N ASN A 320 -20.38 -7.30 -7.64
CA ASN A 320 -21.39 -8.00 -8.45
C ASN A 320 -22.30 -8.91 -7.58
N GLY A 321 -22.70 -8.40 -6.40
CA GLY A 321 -23.56 -9.09 -5.45
C GLY A 321 -22.85 -10.12 -4.57
N LYS A 322 -21.55 -10.33 -4.69
CA LYS A 322 -20.76 -11.24 -3.85
C LYS A 322 -20.06 -10.49 -2.72
N PRO A 323 -20.11 -10.98 -1.48
CA PRO A 323 -19.39 -10.38 -0.36
C PRO A 323 -17.90 -10.43 -0.60
N ALA A 324 -17.24 -9.30 -0.35
CA ALA A 324 -15.82 -9.15 -0.52
C ALA A 324 -15.22 -8.27 0.57
N VAL A 325 -13.94 -8.47 0.91
CA VAL A 325 -13.19 -7.62 1.84
C VAL A 325 -11.73 -7.55 1.43
N MET A 326 -11.09 -6.39 1.64
CA MET A 326 -9.65 -6.17 1.51
C MET A 326 -9.19 -5.30 2.69
N PRO A 327 -8.45 -5.86 3.65
CA PRO A 327 -8.14 -5.19 4.91
C PRO A 327 -6.86 -4.34 4.90
N GLY A 328 -6.51 -3.74 3.79
CA GLY A 328 -5.34 -2.87 3.73
C GLY A 328 -4.02 -3.66 3.70
N TYR A 329 -3.07 -3.32 4.58
CA TYR A 329 -1.71 -3.89 4.60
C TYR A 329 -1.06 -3.77 5.98
N TRP A 330 0.05 -4.50 6.23
CA TRP A 330 0.88 -4.46 7.44
C TRP A 330 0.11 -4.76 8.74
N GLY A 331 -1.06 -5.43 8.61
CA GLY A 331 -1.92 -5.70 9.75
C GLY A 331 -2.61 -4.45 10.32
N ASN A 332 -2.82 -3.40 9.51
CA ASN A 332 -3.51 -2.18 9.94
C ASN A 332 -5.03 -2.34 10.07
N HIS A 333 -5.60 -3.38 9.48
CA HIS A 333 -7.00 -3.76 9.59
C HIS A 333 -7.16 -5.28 9.68
N LEU A 334 -8.31 -5.72 10.19
CA LEU A 334 -8.82 -7.09 10.09
C LEU A 334 -9.99 -7.11 9.12
N GLY A 335 -9.93 -7.95 8.08
CA GLY A 335 -11.05 -8.22 7.18
C GLY A 335 -12.07 -9.16 7.83
N VAL A 336 -13.35 -8.84 7.71
CA VAL A 336 -14.45 -9.63 8.25
C VAL A 336 -15.58 -9.71 7.25
N ILE A 337 -16.00 -10.95 6.92
CA ILE A 337 -17.27 -11.23 6.21
C ILE A 337 -18.13 -12.11 7.09
N ASP A 338 -19.29 -11.64 7.47
CA ASP A 338 -20.31 -12.44 8.14
C ASP A 338 -21.28 -13.00 7.08
N LEU A 339 -21.40 -14.32 7.01
CA LEU A 339 -22.29 -15.02 6.09
C LEU A 339 -23.44 -15.68 6.86
N THR A 340 -24.68 -15.51 6.37
CA THR A 340 -25.81 -16.34 6.74
C THR A 340 -26.06 -17.36 5.63
N LEU A 341 -25.94 -18.64 5.97
CA LEU A 341 -26.12 -19.78 5.07
C LEU A 341 -27.43 -20.48 5.40
N LYS A 342 -28.23 -20.83 4.40
CA LYS A 342 -29.40 -21.71 4.53
C LYS A 342 -29.20 -22.97 3.72
N GLN A 343 -29.66 -24.10 4.29
CA GLN A 343 -29.68 -25.38 3.59
C GLN A 343 -31.02 -25.55 2.88
N GLU A 344 -31.01 -25.52 1.55
CA GLU A 344 -32.16 -25.76 0.70
C GLU A 344 -31.93 -27.02 -0.17
N ASN A 345 -32.82 -27.99 -0.06
CA ASN A 345 -32.69 -29.27 -0.78
C ASN A 345 -31.32 -29.96 -0.61
N GLY A 346 -30.77 -29.89 0.61
CA GLY A 346 -29.48 -30.49 0.96
C GLY A 346 -28.26 -29.69 0.49
N LYS A 347 -28.43 -28.50 -0.10
CA LYS A 347 -27.35 -27.60 -0.54
C LYS A 347 -27.33 -26.34 0.28
N TRP A 348 -26.14 -25.91 0.70
CA TRP A 348 -25.94 -24.64 1.37
C TRP A 348 -25.89 -23.49 0.37
N LYS A 349 -26.52 -22.38 0.72
CA LYS A 349 -26.50 -21.12 -0.05
C LYS A 349 -26.28 -19.94 0.87
N VAL A 350 -25.49 -18.98 0.45
CA VAL A 350 -25.37 -17.67 1.08
C VAL A 350 -26.66 -16.89 0.81
N VAL A 351 -27.39 -16.50 1.86
CA VAL A 351 -28.64 -15.74 1.75
C VAL A 351 -28.51 -14.31 2.25
N GLU A 352 -27.56 -14.06 3.16
CA GLU A 352 -27.20 -12.71 3.64
C GLU A 352 -25.70 -12.64 3.87
N SER A 353 -25.15 -11.44 3.73
CA SER A 353 -23.76 -11.17 4.04
C SER A 353 -23.55 -9.74 4.51
N ALA A 354 -22.50 -9.53 5.31
CA ALA A 354 -22.02 -8.21 5.71
C ALA A 354 -20.49 -8.24 5.74
N SER A 355 -19.88 -7.29 5.02
CA SER A 355 -18.43 -7.16 4.97
C SER A 355 -17.96 -5.89 5.65
N ARG A 356 -16.80 -5.93 6.31
CA ARG A 356 -16.18 -4.77 6.93
C ARG A 356 -14.67 -4.99 7.12
N ALA A 357 -13.90 -3.91 7.10
CA ALA A 357 -12.52 -3.88 7.53
C ALA A 357 -12.42 -3.15 8.87
N ILE A 358 -11.89 -3.80 9.91
CA ILE A 358 -11.82 -3.27 11.28
C ILE A 358 -10.41 -2.71 11.49
N PRO A 359 -10.24 -1.39 11.69
CA PRO A 359 -8.95 -0.77 11.90
C PRO A 359 -8.38 -1.05 13.29
N ILE A 360 -7.06 -1.12 13.40
CA ILE A 360 -6.33 -1.16 14.69
C ILE A 360 -6.02 0.24 15.22
N TYR A 361 -6.12 1.27 14.37
CA TYR A 361 -5.75 2.64 14.68
C TYR A 361 -6.69 3.66 14.06
N ASP A 362 -7.11 4.65 14.85
CA ASP A 362 -7.88 5.79 14.38
C ASP A 362 -6.92 6.92 13.97
N LYS A 363 -6.75 7.10 12.66
CA LYS A 363 -5.84 8.12 12.09
C LYS A 363 -6.30 9.55 12.38
N THR A 364 -7.61 9.78 12.49
CA THR A 364 -8.20 11.10 12.74
C THR A 364 -7.91 11.57 14.15
N ASN A 365 -8.15 10.70 15.14
CA ASN A 365 -7.97 11.00 16.56
C ASN A 365 -6.58 10.57 17.08
N LYS A 366 -5.73 9.98 16.23
CA LYS A 366 -4.40 9.44 16.57
C LYS A 366 -4.45 8.49 17.77
N LYS A 367 -5.39 7.53 17.75
CA LYS A 367 -5.67 6.66 18.89
C LYS A 367 -5.59 5.19 18.47
N ALA A 368 -4.89 4.38 19.28
CA ALA A 368 -4.94 2.92 19.18
C ALA A 368 -6.36 2.39 19.45
N LEU A 369 -6.85 1.48 18.61
CA LEU A 369 -8.14 0.82 18.73
C LEU A 369 -8.02 -0.66 19.12
N ALA A 370 -6.79 -1.21 19.05
CA ALA A 370 -6.49 -2.58 19.43
C ALA A 370 -5.25 -2.61 20.33
N ASP A 371 -5.26 -3.51 21.33
CA ASP A 371 -4.11 -3.78 22.18
C ASP A 371 -3.12 -4.70 21.46
N VAL A 372 -1.86 -4.70 21.93
CA VAL A 372 -0.82 -5.61 21.44
C VAL A 372 -1.00 -6.99 22.07
N ASP A 373 -1.08 -8.02 21.24
CA ASP A 373 -1.01 -9.40 21.72
C ASP A 373 0.42 -9.79 22.04
N THR A 374 0.74 -9.82 23.32
CA THR A 374 2.10 -10.13 23.81
C THR A 374 2.57 -11.54 23.46
N SER A 375 1.66 -12.48 23.21
CA SER A 375 2.05 -13.83 22.79
C SER A 375 2.70 -13.84 21.41
N ILE A 376 2.24 -12.98 20.50
CA ILE A 376 2.84 -12.77 19.18
C ILE A 376 4.22 -12.13 19.30
N VAL A 377 4.33 -11.05 20.09
CA VAL A 377 5.61 -10.35 20.33
C VAL A 377 6.64 -11.31 20.92
N ASN A 378 6.27 -12.09 21.93
CA ASN A 378 7.17 -13.04 22.59
C ASN A 378 7.63 -14.16 21.64
N ALA A 379 6.77 -14.61 20.71
CA ALA A 379 7.12 -15.66 19.76
C ALA A 379 8.25 -15.29 18.79
N VAL A 380 8.41 -13.98 18.51
CA VAL A 380 9.40 -13.45 17.57
C VAL A 380 10.41 -12.51 18.21
N LYS A 381 10.49 -12.50 19.55
CA LYS A 381 11.32 -11.55 20.29
C LYS A 381 12.78 -11.56 19.85
N ASP A 382 13.39 -12.73 19.74
CA ASP A 382 14.79 -12.85 19.34
C ASP A 382 15.02 -12.37 17.90
N ASP A 383 14.07 -12.65 16.99
CA ASP A 383 14.15 -12.20 15.60
C ASP A 383 13.99 -10.67 15.52
N HIS A 384 13.08 -10.11 16.33
CA HIS A 384 12.89 -8.67 16.48
C HIS A 384 14.15 -7.99 17.02
N ASP A 385 14.69 -8.46 18.15
CA ASP A 385 15.86 -7.85 18.79
C ASP A 385 17.09 -7.83 17.85
N HIS A 386 17.36 -8.95 17.17
CA HIS A 386 18.44 -9.01 16.18
C HIS A 386 18.20 -8.10 14.97
N THR A 387 16.95 -7.95 14.54
CA THR A 387 16.61 -7.02 13.45
C THR A 387 16.84 -5.57 13.88
N VAL A 388 16.48 -5.21 15.13
CA VAL A 388 16.73 -3.87 15.68
C VAL A 388 18.24 -3.60 15.76
N GLU A 389 19.04 -4.57 16.20
CA GLU A 389 20.50 -4.44 16.18
C GLU A 389 21.03 -4.23 14.74
N TRP A 390 20.50 -4.99 13.79
CA TRP A 390 20.90 -4.89 12.39
C TRP A 390 20.54 -3.53 11.77
N VAL A 391 19.34 -3.01 11.96
CA VAL A 391 18.95 -1.70 11.39
C VAL A 391 19.71 -0.52 12.00
N ARG A 392 20.26 -0.71 13.20
CA ARG A 392 21.18 0.23 13.85
C ARG A 392 22.61 0.09 13.37
N SER A 393 22.96 -1.03 12.72
CA SER A 393 24.29 -1.28 12.20
C SER A 393 24.58 -0.48 10.94
N ALA A 394 25.86 -0.30 10.64
CA ALA A 394 26.30 0.43 9.47
C ALA A 394 26.00 -0.34 8.17
N VAL A 395 25.37 0.33 7.19
CA VAL A 395 25.21 -0.17 5.80
C VAL A 395 26.26 0.41 4.87
N GLY A 396 26.92 1.49 5.27
CA GLY A 396 27.96 2.15 4.48
C GLY A 396 28.44 3.42 5.16
N THR A 397 29.16 4.23 4.41
CA THR A 397 29.65 5.54 4.86
C THR A 397 29.37 6.61 3.82
N THR A 398 29.20 7.86 4.27
CA THR A 398 29.12 9.04 3.39
C THR A 398 30.31 9.95 3.61
N THR A 399 30.87 10.48 2.49
CA THR A 399 32.04 11.38 2.54
C THR A 399 31.70 12.79 2.99
N SER A 400 30.40 13.20 2.94
CA SER A 400 29.91 14.50 3.34
C SER A 400 28.51 14.39 3.96
N PRO A 401 28.05 15.39 4.74
CA PRO A 401 26.70 15.38 5.29
C PRO A 401 25.62 15.30 4.21
N ILE A 402 24.52 14.61 4.52
CA ILE A 402 23.32 14.56 3.69
C ILE A 402 22.22 15.32 4.43
N PHE A 403 21.73 16.38 3.85
CA PHE A 403 20.69 17.22 4.46
C PHE A 403 19.71 17.71 3.39
N SER A 404 18.46 18.02 3.79
CA SER A 404 17.41 18.51 2.89
C SER A 404 17.03 19.96 3.13
N TYR A 405 17.84 20.71 3.89
CA TYR A 405 17.51 22.08 4.28
C TYR A 405 17.31 23.04 3.12
N PHE A 406 17.96 22.81 2.00
CA PHE A 406 17.92 23.69 0.83
C PHE A 406 17.31 23.02 -0.41
N ALA A 407 16.76 21.83 -0.25
CA ALA A 407 16.22 21.02 -1.37
C ALA A 407 15.12 21.71 -2.19
N LEU A 408 14.48 22.74 -1.62
CA LEU A 408 13.49 23.58 -2.33
C LEU A 408 14.10 24.79 -3.04
N VAL A 409 15.40 25.10 -2.89
CA VAL A 409 16.00 26.34 -3.44
C VAL A 409 17.31 26.12 -4.18
N GLN A 410 17.87 24.94 -4.13
CA GLN A 410 19.05 24.52 -4.88
C GLN A 410 19.10 23.01 -5.02
N ASP A 411 20.00 22.52 -5.87
CA ASP A 411 20.31 21.10 -5.96
C ASP A 411 20.86 20.57 -4.63
N ASP A 412 20.48 19.36 -4.22
CA ASP A 412 20.57 18.95 -2.83
C ASP A 412 21.03 17.49 -2.66
N PRO A 413 21.95 17.22 -1.71
CA PRO A 413 22.51 15.89 -1.51
C PRO A 413 21.49 14.82 -1.14
N SER A 414 20.37 15.21 -0.50
CA SER A 414 19.31 14.26 -0.12
C SER A 414 18.52 13.74 -1.32
N ILE A 415 18.40 14.55 -2.39
CA ILE A 415 17.78 14.14 -3.65
C ILE A 415 18.80 13.35 -4.49
N GLN A 416 20.02 13.85 -4.59
CA GLN A 416 21.08 13.24 -5.41
C GLN A 416 21.32 11.77 -5.07
N ILE A 417 21.35 11.41 -3.79
CA ILE A 417 21.58 10.00 -3.42
C ILE A 417 20.43 9.08 -3.82
N VAL A 418 19.19 9.57 -3.76
CA VAL A 418 17.99 8.84 -4.16
C VAL A 418 17.99 8.64 -5.67
N THR A 419 18.21 9.71 -6.44
CA THR A 419 18.22 9.67 -7.90
C THR A 419 19.34 8.79 -8.44
N ASN A 420 20.53 8.83 -7.83
CA ASN A 420 21.65 7.94 -8.14
C ASN A 420 21.28 6.46 -7.93
N ALA A 421 20.64 6.13 -6.81
CA ALA A 421 20.24 4.77 -6.49
C ALA A 421 19.17 4.23 -7.47
N GLN A 422 18.16 5.03 -7.75
CA GLN A 422 17.11 4.71 -8.72
C GLN A 422 17.67 4.47 -10.12
N LYS A 423 18.55 5.36 -10.59
CA LYS A 423 19.21 5.23 -11.89
C LYS A 423 20.06 3.96 -11.95
N TRP A 424 20.91 3.72 -10.94
CA TRP A 424 21.74 2.51 -10.83
C TRP A 424 20.90 1.24 -10.95
N TYR A 425 19.74 1.19 -10.28
CA TYR A 425 18.85 0.04 -10.32
C TYR A 425 18.29 -0.19 -11.73
N VAL A 426 17.78 0.85 -12.39
CA VAL A 426 17.16 0.73 -13.71
C VAL A 426 18.21 0.43 -14.79
N GLU A 427 19.35 1.10 -14.78
CA GLU A 427 20.45 0.84 -15.73
C GLU A 427 20.95 -0.62 -15.70
N LYS A 428 20.85 -1.28 -14.52
CA LYS A 428 21.16 -2.70 -14.38
C LYS A 428 20.08 -3.58 -15.00
N ASN A 429 18.82 -3.23 -14.84
CA ASN A 429 17.67 -4.06 -15.20
C ASN A 429 17.25 -3.94 -16.67
N ILE A 430 17.58 -2.83 -17.36
CA ILE A 430 17.24 -2.66 -18.79
C ILE A 430 18.24 -3.29 -19.75
N LYS A 431 19.40 -3.74 -19.26
CA LYS A 431 20.44 -4.35 -20.13
C LYS A 431 19.90 -5.58 -20.84
N GLY A 432 20.07 -5.59 -22.18
CA GLY A 432 19.60 -6.69 -23.03
C GLY A 432 18.09 -6.72 -23.28
N THR A 433 17.35 -5.70 -22.85
CA THR A 433 15.94 -5.50 -23.19
C THR A 433 15.78 -4.57 -24.40
N GLU A 434 14.57 -4.36 -24.89
CA GLU A 434 14.27 -3.38 -25.95
C GLU A 434 14.56 -1.92 -25.55
N TYR A 435 14.76 -1.66 -24.25
CA TYR A 435 15.07 -0.33 -23.69
C TYR A 435 16.58 -0.09 -23.52
N ASP A 436 17.42 -1.09 -23.81
CA ASP A 436 18.87 -0.96 -23.70
C ASP A 436 19.39 0.13 -24.67
N GLY A 437 20.20 1.03 -24.14
CA GLY A 437 20.73 2.17 -24.90
C GLY A 437 19.85 3.43 -24.91
N ILE A 438 18.62 3.41 -24.37
CA ILE A 438 17.85 4.63 -24.13
C ILE A 438 18.41 5.34 -22.88
N PRO A 439 18.67 6.66 -22.93
CA PRO A 439 19.18 7.40 -21.79
C PRO A 439 18.25 7.28 -20.56
N VAL A 440 18.84 6.94 -19.40
CA VAL A 440 18.12 6.84 -18.11
C VAL A 440 18.33 8.12 -17.31
N LEU A 441 17.24 8.80 -17.02
CA LEU A 441 17.14 9.94 -16.11
C LEU A 441 16.44 9.49 -14.82
N SER A 442 16.55 10.26 -13.74
CA SER A 442 15.94 9.90 -12.47
C SER A 442 15.25 11.09 -11.82
N ALA A 443 13.97 10.95 -11.49
CA ALA A 443 13.17 11.95 -10.79
C ALA A 443 13.17 11.69 -9.28
N GLY A 444 13.46 12.73 -8.49
CA GLY A 444 13.38 12.72 -7.03
C GLY A 444 12.69 13.96 -6.51
N ALA A 445 11.98 13.85 -5.38
CA ALA A 445 11.30 14.96 -4.73
C ALA A 445 11.73 15.10 -3.26
N PRO A 446 11.78 16.32 -2.70
CA PRO A 446 12.13 16.55 -1.30
C PRO A 446 10.96 16.20 -0.37
N PHE A 447 10.93 14.98 0.14
CA PHE A 447 9.86 14.50 1.01
C PHE A 447 9.94 15.09 2.43
N LYS A 448 11.15 15.35 2.95
CA LYS A 448 11.39 15.98 4.25
C LYS A 448 12.00 17.37 4.05
N ALA A 449 11.19 18.36 3.74
CA ALA A 449 11.60 19.74 3.49
C ALA A 449 10.72 20.76 4.24
N GLY A 450 10.36 20.47 5.50
CA GLY A 450 9.57 21.35 6.35
C GLY A 450 8.11 21.47 5.94
N GLY A 451 7.70 22.63 5.45
CA GLY A 451 6.31 22.90 5.05
C GLY A 451 5.33 22.68 6.21
N ARG A 452 4.18 22.07 5.93
CA ARG A 452 3.13 21.78 6.94
C ARG A 452 3.57 20.86 8.09
N ASN A 453 4.71 20.16 7.94
CA ASN A 453 5.22 19.23 8.95
C ASN A 453 6.17 19.93 9.96
N GLY A 454 6.44 21.22 9.80
CA GLY A 454 7.15 22.03 10.77
C GLY A 454 8.64 22.23 10.52
N ALA A 455 9.24 23.12 11.29
CA ALA A 455 10.61 23.61 11.12
C ALA A 455 11.70 22.56 11.43
N SER A 456 11.36 21.48 12.11
CA SER A 456 12.26 20.35 12.41
C SER A 456 12.16 19.20 11.40
N TYR A 457 11.24 19.28 10.43
CA TYR A 457 10.98 18.17 9.51
C TYR A 457 11.91 18.20 8.30
N TYR A 458 13.18 17.88 8.55
CA TYR A 458 14.25 17.83 7.55
C TYR A 458 15.13 16.60 7.78
N THR A 459 15.74 16.11 6.71
CA THR A 459 16.83 15.13 6.80
C THR A 459 18.11 15.82 7.23
N ASN A 460 18.86 15.20 8.15
CA ASN A 460 20.18 15.64 8.56
C ASN A 460 21.02 14.44 9.01
N ILE A 461 21.81 13.89 8.10
CA ILE A 461 22.70 12.75 8.32
C ILE A 461 24.12 13.28 8.28
N PRO A 462 24.91 13.19 9.38
CA PRO A 462 26.28 13.65 9.39
C PRO A 462 27.19 12.82 8.49
N ALA A 463 28.33 13.38 8.07
CA ALA A 463 29.36 12.61 7.38
C ALA A 463 29.85 11.45 8.23
N GLY A 464 30.19 10.34 7.62
CA GLY A 464 30.63 9.12 8.28
C GLY A 464 29.65 7.96 8.10
N THR A 465 29.37 7.22 9.15
CA THR A 465 28.58 6.00 9.12
C THR A 465 27.11 6.28 8.79
N ILE A 466 26.54 5.48 7.88
CA ILE A 466 25.11 5.42 7.57
C ILE A 466 24.56 4.09 8.05
N ALA A 467 23.48 4.13 8.82
CA ALA A 467 22.67 2.97 9.20
C ALA A 467 21.37 2.91 8.34
N ILE A 468 20.69 1.76 8.35
CA ILE A 468 19.44 1.55 7.60
C ILE A 468 18.40 2.62 7.97
N LYS A 469 18.27 2.93 9.26
CA LYS A 469 17.36 3.98 9.74
C LYS A 469 17.62 5.37 9.14
N ASN A 470 18.87 5.68 8.75
CA ASN A 470 19.19 6.95 8.09
C ASN A 470 18.64 7.00 6.66
N VAL A 471 18.56 5.84 5.99
CA VAL A 471 17.99 5.77 4.63
C VAL A 471 16.49 6.06 4.65
N SER A 472 15.79 5.70 5.72
CA SER A 472 14.37 6.02 5.89
C SER A 472 14.11 7.53 6.02
N ASP A 473 15.08 8.29 6.49
CA ASP A 473 15.04 9.74 6.49
C ASP A 473 15.16 10.34 5.08
N LEU A 474 15.80 9.62 4.16
CA LEU A 474 15.94 10.02 2.75
C LEU A 474 14.69 9.70 1.93
N TYR A 475 14.08 8.56 2.20
CA TYR A 475 12.89 8.10 1.47
C TYR A 475 11.82 7.57 2.44
N ILE A 476 10.89 8.44 2.84
CA ILE A 476 9.94 8.17 3.94
C ILE A 476 8.72 7.34 3.54
N TYR A 477 8.42 7.25 2.23
CA TYR A 477 7.24 6.56 1.73
C TYR A 477 7.57 5.14 1.27
N PRO A 478 6.67 4.17 1.45
CA PRO A 478 6.82 2.80 0.94
C PRO A 478 6.44 2.71 -0.54
N ASN A 479 6.98 3.63 -1.35
CA ASN A 479 6.70 3.66 -2.79
C ASN A 479 7.57 2.65 -3.54
N THR A 480 6.98 1.90 -4.46
CA THR A 480 7.71 1.03 -5.37
C THR A 480 8.31 1.83 -6.54
N LEU A 481 9.41 1.32 -7.09
CA LEU A 481 10.08 1.96 -8.23
C LEU A 481 9.32 1.70 -9.53
N LYS A 482 9.12 2.76 -10.31
CA LYS A 482 8.63 2.68 -11.69
C LYS A 482 9.57 3.45 -12.62
N ALA A 483 9.61 3.06 -13.88
CA ALA A 483 10.26 3.86 -14.91
C ALA A 483 9.32 4.07 -16.09
N VAL A 484 9.27 5.30 -16.60
CA VAL A 484 8.37 5.71 -17.68
C VAL A 484 9.17 6.13 -18.90
N LEU A 485 8.67 5.80 -20.09
CA LEU A 485 9.24 6.27 -21.35
C LEU A 485 8.58 7.61 -21.73
N VAL A 486 9.39 8.65 -21.85
CA VAL A 486 8.93 10.00 -22.23
C VAL A 486 9.74 10.55 -23.39
N ASN A 487 9.15 11.49 -24.13
CA ASN A 487 9.89 12.30 -25.08
C ASN A 487 10.36 13.62 -24.47
N GLY A 488 11.23 14.38 -25.19
CA GLY A 488 11.78 15.62 -24.67
C GLY A 488 10.73 16.71 -24.43
N ALA A 489 9.63 16.72 -25.17
CA ALA A 489 8.52 17.63 -24.93
C ALA A 489 7.81 17.29 -23.61
N GLN A 490 7.52 16.01 -23.35
CA GLN A 490 6.93 15.53 -22.10
C GLN A 490 7.87 15.77 -20.91
N LEU A 491 9.16 15.53 -21.07
CA LEU A 491 10.17 15.83 -20.06
C LEU A 491 10.14 17.33 -19.67
N LYS A 492 10.05 18.23 -20.64
CA LYS A 492 9.93 19.66 -20.38
C LYS A 492 8.64 19.99 -19.64
N GLU A 493 7.50 19.45 -20.05
CA GLU A 493 6.22 19.68 -19.38
C GLU A 493 6.22 19.16 -17.92
N TRP A 494 6.90 18.05 -17.65
CA TRP A 494 7.10 17.54 -16.28
C TRP A 494 7.82 18.58 -15.41
N LEU A 495 8.94 19.13 -15.91
CA LEU A 495 9.71 20.17 -15.21
C LEU A 495 8.93 21.49 -15.07
N GLU A 496 8.14 21.90 -16.09
CA GLU A 496 7.25 23.07 -16.01
C GLU A 496 6.18 22.91 -14.92
N ARG A 497 5.67 21.68 -14.74
CA ARG A 497 4.72 21.36 -13.66
C ARG A 497 5.40 21.44 -12.29
N SER A 498 6.59 20.88 -12.14
CA SER A 498 7.41 20.96 -10.92
C SER A 498 7.73 22.42 -10.54
N ALA A 499 8.01 23.27 -11.53
CA ALA A 499 8.33 24.67 -11.31
C ALA A 499 7.18 25.49 -10.71
N GLY A 500 5.97 24.95 -10.58
CA GLY A 500 4.85 25.50 -9.80
C GLY A 500 5.15 25.66 -8.31
N GLN A 501 6.23 25.04 -7.81
CA GLN A 501 6.75 25.21 -6.43
C GLN A 501 7.11 26.66 -6.09
N PHE A 502 7.37 27.51 -7.09
CA PHE A 502 7.88 28.84 -6.86
C PHE A 502 6.83 29.93 -7.15
N ASN A 503 6.82 30.96 -6.33
CA ASN A 503 6.12 32.21 -6.62
C ASN A 503 6.79 32.94 -7.77
N GLN A 504 6.04 33.77 -8.49
CA GLN A 504 6.62 34.66 -9.49
C GLN A 504 7.32 35.82 -8.81
N ILE A 505 8.56 36.09 -9.19
CA ILE A 505 9.37 37.24 -8.72
C ILE A 505 9.21 38.40 -9.69
N ASP A 506 8.68 39.50 -9.20
CA ASP A 506 8.59 40.77 -9.94
C ASP A 506 9.90 41.56 -9.83
N VAL A 507 10.61 41.66 -10.95
CA VAL A 507 11.92 42.36 -11.03
C VAL A 507 11.83 43.84 -10.71
N ASN A 508 10.64 44.45 -10.72
CA ASN A 508 10.41 45.86 -10.44
C ASN A 508 10.09 46.13 -8.96
N LYS A 509 9.95 45.09 -8.14
CA LYS A 509 9.67 45.21 -6.69
C LYS A 509 10.93 45.07 -5.87
N THR A 510 11.11 45.97 -4.94
CA THR A 510 12.21 45.98 -3.95
C THR A 510 11.79 45.44 -2.59
N GLU A 511 10.48 45.36 -2.33
CA GLU A 511 9.89 44.76 -1.15
C GLU A 511 10.23 43.26 -1.07
N GLU A 512 10.07 42.66 0.12
CA GLU A 512 10.29 41.23 0.34
C GLU A 512 9.34 40.39 -0.51
N GLN A 513 9.90 39.42 -1.23
CA GLN A 513 9.17 38.50 -2.08
C GLN A 513 9.52 37.06 -1.66
N PRO A 514 8.59 36.30 -1.06
CA PRO A 514 8.83 34.87 -0.74
C PRO A 514 8.93 34.04 -2.01
N LEU A 515 10.00 33.24 -2.10
CA LEU A 515 10.28 32.41 -3.27
C LEU A 515 9.38 31.18 -3.33
N ILE A 516 9.15 30.54 -2.18
CA ILE A 516 8.42 29.26 -2.10
C ILE A 516 6.92 29.52 -2.09
N ASN A 517 6.19 28.77 -2.89
CA ASN A 517 4.74 28.70 -2.88
C ASN A 517 4.30 27.66 -1.83
N ASP A 518 3.95 28.09 -0.64
CA ASP A 518 3.55 27.22 0.48
C ASP A 518 2.28 26.39 0.20
N ALA A 519 1.47 26.79 -0.80
CA ALA A 519 0.31 26.02 -1.23
C ALA A 519 0.65 24.85 -2.15
N PHE A 520 1.88 24.80 -2.67
CA PHE A 520 2.35 23.71 -3.53
C PHE A 520 2.94 22.59 -2.67
N PRO A 521 2.48 21.34 -2.79
CA PRO A 521 3.03 20.22 -2.02
C PRO A 521 4.48 19.94 -2.39
N THR A 522 5.40 19.93 -1.42
CA THR A 522 6.84 19.73 -1.65
C THR A 522 7.17 18.43 -2.38
N TYR A 523 6.39 17.36 -2.12
CA TYR A 523 6.51 16.08 -2.81
C TYR A 523 6.11 16.11 -4.31
N ASN A 524 5.59 17.24 -4.80
CA ASN A 524 5.35 17.49 -6.22
C ASN A 524 6.44 18.36 -6.87
N PHE A 525 7.49 18.73 -6.14
CA PHE A 525 8.67 19.36 -6.70
C PHE A 525 9.67 18.30 -7.14
N ASP A 526 9.41 17.65 -8.26
CA ASP A 526 10.35 16.69 -8.85
C ASP A 526 11.55 17.43 -9.46
N VAL A 527 12.74 17.05 -9.02
CA VAL A 527 14.02 17.34 -9.68
C VAL A 527 14.33 16.14 -10.57
N ILE A 528 14.77 16.38 -11.81
CA ILE A 528 15.15 15.30 -12.74
C ILE A 528 16.65 15.34 -12.97
N ASP A 529 17.30 14.30 -12.49
CA ASP A 529 18.73 14.08 -12.60
C ASP A 529 19.12 13.47 -13.95
N GLY A 530 20.34 13.79 -14.44
CA GLY A 530 20.83 13.37 -15.74
C GLY A 530 20.60 14.37 -16.87
N VAL A 531 19.80 15.41 -16.65
CA VAL A 531 19.68 16.60 -17.53
C VAL A 531 20.08 17.86 -16.78
N THR A 532 20.47 18.92 -17.48
CA THR A 532 20.72 20.23 -16.89
C THR A 532 19.68 21.23 -17.35
N TYR A 533 19.22 22.12 -16.44
CA TYR A 533 18.21 23.13 -16.75
C TYR A 533 18.25 24.31 -15.78
N GLN A 534 17.56 25.39 -16.15
CA GLN A 534 17.36 26.55 -15.28
C GLN A 534 15.86 26.82 -15.10
N ILE A 535 15.47 27.32 -13.90
CA ILE A 535 14.10 27.74 -13.58
C ILE A 535 14.04 29.25 -13.54
N ASP A 536 13.33 29.86 -14.49
CA ASP A 536 13.09 31.30 -14.58
C ASP A 536 11.86 31.68 -13.75
N VAL A 537 12.08 32.07 -12.50
CA VAL A 537 11.01 32.48 -11.58
C VAL A 537 10.42 33.86 -11.86
N THR A 538 10.96 34.60 -12.83
CA THR A 538 10.35 35.87 -13.29
C THR A 538 9.13 35.63 -14.18
N GLN A 539 8.98 34.41 -14.73
CA GLN A 539 7.84 34.01 -15.54
C GLN A 539 6.69 33.51 -14.64
N PRO A 540 5.43 33.68 -15.09
CA PRO A 540 4.31 33.06 -14.39
C PRO A 540 4.41 31.51 -14.46
N SER A 541 3.84 30.83 -13.48
CA SER A 541 3.74 29.38 -13.52
C SER A 541 2.80 28.92 -14.64
N ARG A 542 3.21 27.91 -15.40
CA ARG A 542 2.40 27.29 -16.47
C ARG A 542 1.20 26.52 -15.90
N TYR A 543 1.40 25.87 -14.77
CA TYR A 543 0.40 25.06 -14.07
C TYR A 543 0.09 25.65 -12.69
N ASP A 544 -1.14 25.51 -12.23
CA ASP A 544 -1.50 25.79 -10.84
C ASP A 544 -1.04 24.67 -9.90
N LYS A 545 -1.29 24.82 -8.59
CA LYS A 545 -0.92 23.83 -7.57
C LYS A 545 -1.56 22.46 -7.77
N ASP A 546 -2.69 22.39 -8.45
CA ASP A 546 -3.47 21.17 -8.68
C ASP A 546 -3.17 20.51 -10.06
N GLY A 547 -2.23 21.07 -10.83
CA GLY A 547 -1.79 20.54 -12.12
C GLY A 547 -2.61 20.98 -13.33
N LYS A 548 -3.52 21.94 -13.13
CA LYS A 548 -4.28 22.51 -14.25
C LYS A 548 -3.43 23.55 -14.98
N MET A 549 -3.37 23.47 -16.29
CA MET A 549 -2.70 24.48 -17.13
C MET A 549 -3.47 25.81 -17.07
N VAL A 550 -2.83 26.85 -16.55
CA VAL A 550 -3.41 28.19 -16.38
C VAL A 550 -2.76 29.25 -17.27
N ASN A 551 -1.50 29.05 -17.62
CA ASN A 551 -0.73 29.97 -18.50
C ASN A 551 -0.02 29.19 -19.61
N PRO A 552 -0.74 28.81 -20.72
CA PRO A 552 -0.21 27.91 -21.76
C PRO A 552 1.02 28.47 -22.52
N ASN A 553 1.21 29.77 -22.51
CA ASN A 553 2.35 30.43 -23.17
C ASN A 553 3.54 30.69 -22.22
N ALA A 554 3.37 30.44 -20.93
CA ALA A 554 4.45 30.59 -19.96
C ALA A 554 5.47 29.47 -20.08
N SER A 555 6.74 29.76 -19.85
CA SER A 555 7.80 28.77 -19.79
C SER A 555 8.85 29.22 -18.78
N ARG A 556 8.96 28.48 -17.68
CA ARG A 556 9.97 28.67 -16.64
C ARG A 556 11.24 27.88 -16.91
N ILE A 557 11.11 26.74 -17.62
CA ILE A 557 12.25 25.85 -17.90
C ILE A 557 13.05 26.39 -19.08
N LYS A 558 14.31 26.75 -18.78
CA LYS A 558 15.28 27.31 -19.73
C LYS A 558 16.49 26.37 -19.86
N ASN A 559 17.16 26.42 -20.99
CA ASN A 559 18.43 25.76 -21.24
C ASN A 559 18.43 24.25 -20.92
N LEU A 560 17.26 23.58 -21.10
CA LEU A 560 17.17 22.15 -20.89
C LEU A 560 18.09 21.41 -21.85
N SER A 561 19.06 20.65 -21.28
CA SER A 561 20.07 19.94 -22.08
C SER A 561 20.44 18.59 -21.47
N TYR A 562 20.81 17.67 -22.37
CA TYR A 562 21.34 16.35 -22.06
C TYR A 562 22.73 16.21 -22.65
N ASN A 563 23.74 15.85 -21.83
CA ASN A 563 25.15 15.77 -22.24
C ASN A 563 25.63 17.03 -22.99
N GLY A 564 25.25 18.22 -22.52
CA GLY A 564 25.63 19.51 -23.07
C GLY A 564 24.94 19.89 -24.40
N LYS A 565 24.00 19.10 -24.90
CA LYS A 565 23.19 19.37 -26.09
C LYS A 565 21.77 19.73 -25.72
N PRO A 566 21.14 20.74 -26.34
CA PRO A 566 19.73 21.05 -26.11
C PRO A 566 18.84 19.83 -26.36
N VAL A 567 17.92 19.56 -25.44
CA VAL A 567 16.92 18.48 -25.58
C VAL A 567 15.91 18.89 -26.65
N LYS A 568 15.70 18.02 -27.64
CA LYS A 568 14.70 18.17 -28.68
C LYS A 568 13.38 17.50 -28.26
N ALA A 569 12.27 17.96 -28.82
CA ALA A 569 10.94 17.45 -28.50
C ALA A 569 10.80 15.93 -28.74
N GLU A 570 11.47 15.40 -29.75
CA GLU A 570 11.44 13.99 -30.17
C GLU A 570 12.45 13.08 -29.45
N ASP A 571 13.42 13.63 -28.71
CA ASP A 571 14.42 12.83 -27.97
C ASP A 571 13.70 11.91 -26.96
N LYS A 572 14.18 10.68 -26.82
CA LYS A 572 13.56 9.69 -25.92
C LYS A 572 14.40 9.48 -24.67
N PHE A 573 13.73 9.38 -23.54
CA PHE A 573 14.32 9.14 -22.23
C PHE A 573 13.48 8.15 -21.42
N ILE A 574 14.16 7.32 -20.62
CA ILE A 574 13.52 6.59 -19.53
C ILE A 574 13.70 7.43 -18.27
N VAL A 575 12.62 7.85 -17.64
CA VAL A 575 12.67 8.58 -16.37
C VAL A 575 12.25 7.65 -15.24
N VAL A 576 13.15 7.40 -14.31
CA VAL A 576 12.87 6.61 -13.11
C VAL A 576 12.12 7.48 -12.10
N THR A 577 11.10 6.92 -11.47
CA THR A 577 10.28 7.60 -10.49
C THR A 577 9.63 6.56 -9.55
N ASN A 578 8.51 6.86 -8.94
CA ASN A 578 7.77 5.95 -8.07
C ASN A 578 6.35 5.67 -8.59
N ASN A 579 5.70 4.65 -8.01
CA ASN A 579 4.36 4.24 -8.38
C ASN A 579 3.33 5.38 -8.29
N TYR A 580 3.40 6.23 -7.26
CA TYR A 580 2.49 7.37 -7.12
C TYR A 580 2.61 8.32 -8.32
N ARG A 581 3.84 8.73 -8.69
CA ARG A 581 4.08 9.66 -9.79
C ARG A 581 3.74 9.06 -11.14
N ALA A 582 4.20 7.85 -11.41
CA ALA A 582 4.01 7.16 -12.69
C ALA A 582 2.52 6.92 -13.01
N SER A 583 1.68 6.72 -11.99
CA SER A 583 0.24 6.44 -12.12
C SER A 583 -0.66 7.69 -12.04
N GLY A 584 -0.11 8.89 -12.23
CA GLY A 584 -0.89 10.14 -12.30
C GLY A 584 -0.85 11.00 -11.04
N GLY A 585 -0.19 10.56 -9.97
CA GLY A 585 -0.10 11.31 -8.72
C GLY A 585 0.47 12.70 -8.90
N GLY A 586 -0.23 13.72 -8.38
CA GLY A 586 0.13 15.14 -8.51
C GLY A 586 -0.23 15.76 -9.85
N ASN A 587 -0.96 15.07 -10.72
CA ASN A 587 -1.47 15.53 -12.01
C ASN A 587 -0.35 16.07 -12.92
N PHE A 588 0.69 15.26 -13.13
CA PHE A 588 1.78 15.58 -14.04
C PHE A 588 1.38 15.23 -15.48
N PRO A 589 1.63 16.13 -16.45
CA PRO A 589 1.23 15.90 -17.84
C PRO A 589 1.86 14.65 -18.44
N GLY A 590 1.03 13.77 -19.01
CA GLY A 590 1.49 12.54 -19.67
C GLY A 590 1.95 11.44 -18.72
N LEU A 591 1.68 11.54 -17.42
CA LEU A 591 1.90 10.49 -16.44
C LEU A 591 0.53 9.97 -15.96
N ASP A 592 0.05 8.92 -16.57
CA ASP A 592 -1.27 8.30 -16.31
C ASP A 592 -1.19 6.77 -16.20
N GLY A 593 0.03 6.25 -16.11
CA GLY A 593 0.30 4.81 -16.07
C GLY A 593 0.53 4.17 -17.44
N SER A 594 0.12 4.82 -18.54
CA SER A 594 0.16 4.22 -19.88
C SER A 594 1.56 4.09 -20.48
N ASN A 595 2.54 4.84 -19.94
CA ASN A 595 3.92 4.90 -20.42
C ASN A 595 4.93 4.24 -19.48
N ILE A 596 4.46 3.44 -18.51
CA ILE A 596 5.34 2.65 -17.63
C ILE A 596 6.00 1.56 -18.46
N VAL A 597 7.33 1.50 -18.42
CA VAL A 597 8.15 0.50 -19.11
C VAL A 597 8.88 -0.43 -18.13
N ILE A 598 9.02 -0.02 -16.89
CA ILE A 598 9.47 -0.86 -15.77
C ILE A 598 8.50 -0.65 -14.61
N ASP A 599 7.91 -1.75 -14.18
CA ASP A 599 7.06 -1.85 -13.01
C ASP A 599 7.76 -2.79 -12.01
N SER A 600 8.54 -2.21 -11.08
CA SER A 600 9.25 -3.00 -10.08
C SER A 600 8.43 -3.10 -8.80
N PRO A 601 8.37 -4.28 -8.15
CA PRO A 601 7.81 -4.43 -6.83
C PRO A 601 8.73 -3.88 -5.72
N ASP A 602 10.01 -3.61 -6.04
CA ASP A 602 10.98 -3.15 -5.05
C ASP A 602 10.69 -1.72 -4.60
N GLU A 603 10.70 -1.50 -3.29
CA GLU A 603 10.58 -0.16 -2.73
C GLU A 603 11.82 0.69 -3.02
N ASN A 604 11.60 1.96 -3.38
CA ASN A 604 12.70 2.92 -3.61
C ASN A 604 13.64 3.02 -2.39
N ARG A 605 13.10 2.94 -1.18
CA ARG A 605 13.86 2.93 0.06
C ARG A 605 14.83 1.75 0.14
N GLN A 606 14.37 0.54 -0.20
CA GLN A 606 15.21 -0.65 -0.24
C GLN A 606 16.30 -0.53 -1.32
N ILE A 607 15.96 0.04 -2.47
CA ILE A 607 16.92 0.29 -3.56
C ILE A 607 18.05 1.25 -3.11
N VAL A 608 17.73 2.27 -2.31
CA VAL A 608 18.76 3.16 -1.73
C VAL A 608 19.67 2.40 -0.76
N ILE A 609 19.12 1.51 0.08
CA ILE A 609 19.92 0.64 0.97
C ILE A 609 20.86 -0.24 0.15
N ASP A 610 20.33 -0.93 -0.85
CA ASP A 610 21.09 -1.85 -1.70
C ASP A 610 22.20 -1.11 -2.50
N TYR A 611 21.92 0.11 -2.96
CA TYR A 611 22.91 0.98 -3.59
C TYR A 611 24.04 1.32 -2.61
N ILE A 612 23.73 1.77 -1.39
CA ILE A 612 24.74 2.12 -0.39
C ILE A 612 25.59 0.89 -0.02
N LEU A 613 24.96 -0.26 0.18
CA LEU A 613 25.65 -1.53 0.43
C LEU A 613 26.61 -1.90 -0.71
N SER A 614 26.18 -1.70 -1.97
CA SER A 614 27.01 -2.00 -3.15
C SER A 614 28.21 -1.06 -3.29
N GLN A 615 28.04 0.22 -2.96
CA GLN A 615 29.10 1.24 -3.06
C GLN A 615 30.02 1.26 -1.83
N LYS A 616 29.56 0.81 -0.66
CA LYS A 616 30.22 0.87 0.64
C LYS A 616 30.48 2.29 1.14
N THR A 617 31.02 3.15 0.31
CA THR A 617 31.23 4.58 0.58
C THR A 617 30.57 5.38 -0.54
N ILE A 618 29.68 6.29 -0.20
CA ILE A 618 28.97 7.16 -1.14
C ILE A 618 29.50 8.59 -1.05
N ASN A 619 29.44 9.28 -2.18
CA ASN A 619 29.56 10.73 -2.26
C ASN A 619 28.18 11.30 -2.63
N PRO A 620 27.47 11.94 -1.68
CA PRO A 620 26.12 12.48 -1.91
C PRO A 620 26.17 13.90 -2.48
N ALA A 621 27.35 14.43 -2.85
CA ALA A 621 27.46 15.80 -3.36
C ALA A 621 26.50 15.99 -4.54
N ALA A 622 25.68 17.03 -4.44
CA ALA A 622 24.83 17.48 -5.54
C ALA A 622 25.68 17.82 -6.78
N ASP A 623 25.21 17.48 -7.96
CA ASP A 623 25.95 17.70 -9.21
C ASP A 623 25.64 19.06 -9.87
N ASN A 624 24.74 19.85 -9.22
CA ASN A 624 24.27 21.16 -9.68
C ASN A 624 23.62 21.09 -11.07
N ASN A 625 22.82 20.07 -11.29
CA ASN A 625 22.14 19.85 -12.56
C ASN A 625 21.02 20.86 -12.83
N TRP A 626 20.53 21.55 -11.78
CA TRP A 626 19.57 22.62 -11.93
C TRP A 626 19.93 23.86 -11.10
N SER A 627 19.45 25.02 -11.54
CA SER A 627 19.59 26.28 -10.84
C SER A 627 18.47 27.26 -11.24
N PHE A 628 18.33 28.37 -10.52
CA PHE A 628 17.51 29.47 -11.00
C PHE A 628 18.20 30.20 -12.16
N ALA A 629 17.41 30.64 -13.13
CA ALA A 629 17.91 31.60 -14.13
C ALA A 629 18.23 32.92 -13.41
N PRO A 630 19.31 33.62 -13.84
CA PRO A 630 19.68 34.90 -13.20
C PRO A 630 18.56 35.92 -13.24
N VAL A 631 18.22 36.48 -12.09
CA VAL A 631 17.22 37.56 -11.95
C VAL A 631 17.95 38.88 -11.92
N ASN A 632 17.74 39.69 -12.96
CA ASN A 632 18.31 41.02 -13.05
C ASN A 632 17.45 42.03 -12.28
N GLY A 633 18.07 42.90 -11.46
CA GLY A 633 17.38 43.92 -10.68
C GLY A 633 17.74 43.86 -9.20
N LYS A 634 17.26 44.86 -8.44
CA LYS A 634 17.42 44.88 -6.98
C LYS A 634 16.17 44.27 -6.34
N VAL A 635 16.10 42.93 -6.35
CA VAL A 635 15.00 42.20 -5.76
C VAL A 635 15.38 41.67 -4.38
N ASN A 636 14.43 41.66 -3.45
CA ASN A 636 14.60 41.13 -2.10
C ASN A 636 13.84 39.78 -2.02
N VAL A 637 14.52 38.68 -2.35
CA VAL A 637 13.94 37.36 -2.39
C VAL A 637 14.26 36.60 -1.11
N THR A 638 13.24 36.01 -0.49
CA THR A 638 13.37 35.28 0.77
C THR A 638 12.76 33.87 0.67
N PHE A 639 13.21 32.97 1.55
CA PHE A 639 12.59 31.66 1.77
C PHE A 639 12.72 31.27 3.24
N THR A 640 11.96 30.24 3.65
CA THR A 640 12.02 29.69 5.00
C THR A 640 12.52 28.26 4.98
N THR A 641 13.33 27.90 5.99
CA THR A 641 13.81 26.54 6.23
C THR A 641 14.07 26.34 7.74
N SER A 642 14.73 25.24 8.12
CA SER A 642 15.10 24.96 9.51
C SER A 642 16.08 25.99 10.07
N PRO A 643 15.99 26.35 11.35
CA PRO A 643 17.07 27.04 12.06
C PRO A 643 18.41 26.27 12.03
N ASP A 644 18.35 24.94 12.00
CA ASP A 644 19.52 24.06 11.93
C ASP A 644 20.27 24.14 10.59
N ALA A 645 19.68 24.76 9.58
CA ALA A 645 20.31 25.05 8.29
C ALA A 645 21.45 26.08 8.39
N LYS A 646 21.47 26.91 9.44
CA LYS A 646 22.39 28.05 9.55
C LYS A 646 23.87 27.71 9.39
N PRO A 647 24.44 26.67 10.04
CA PRO A 647 25.85 26.32 9.85
C PRO A 647 26.25 25.92 8.42
N PHE A 648 25.28 25.48 7.62
CA PHE A 648 25.45 25.14 6.20
C PHE A 648 25.29 26.39 5.33
N ALA A 649 24.26 27.22 5.60
CA ALA A 649 24.02 28.48 4.88
C ALA A 649 25.18 29.45 5.00
N ASP A 650 25.82 29.55 6.20
CA ASP A 650 26.98 30.44 6.44
C ASP A 650 28.19 30.11 5.51
N LYS A 651 28.21 28.93 4.88
CA LYS A 651 29.21 28.50 3.89
C LYS A 651 28.80 28.79 2.45
N MET A 652 27.59 29.29 2.23
CA MET A 652 26.99 29.53 0.91
C MET A 652 26.83 31.03 0.67
N PRO A 653 27.67 31.67 -0.16
CA PRO A 653 27.73 33.11 -0.30
C PRO A 653 26.44 33.76 -0.86
N HIS A 654 25.58 32.97 -1.51
CA HIS A 654 24.30 33.43 -2.06
C HIS A 654 23.14 33.33 -1.05
N LEU A 655 23.35 32.74 0.14
CA LEU A 655 22.37 32.62 1.20
C LEU A 655 22.75 33.47 2.42
N LYS A 656 21.76 34.12 3.06
CA LYS A 656 21.99 34.88 4.27
C LYS A 656 20.84 34.67 5.26
N TYR A 657 21.15 34.21 6.47
CA TYR A 657 20.19 34.15 7.56
C TYR A 657 19.70 35.54 7.93
N LEU A 658 18.39 35.71 8.11
CA LEU A 658 17.75 36.98 8.50
C LEU A 658 17.23 36.91 9.93
N THR A 659 16.32 35.97 10.23
CA THR A 659 15.69 35.85 11.55
C THR A 659 15.03 34.50 11.73
N THR A 660 14.70 34.13 12.96
CA THR A 660 13.78 33.00 13.26
C THR A 660 12.37 33.55 13.48
N LEU A 661 11.39 32.92 12.89
CA LEU A 661 9.99 33.29 12.94
C LEU A 661 9.29 32.63 14.15
N GLU A 662 8.13 33.14 14.54
CA GLU A 662 7.32 32.61 15.67
C GLU A 662 6.87 31.16 15.47
N ASN A 663 6.68 30.72 14.21
CA ASN A 663 6.35 29.34 13.86
C ASN A 663 7.56 28.37 13.89
N GLY A 664 8.72 28.87 14.34
CA GLY A 664 9.95 28.09 14.51
C GLY A 664 10.82 27.99 13.26
N PHE A 665 10.36 28.40 12.09
CA PHE A 665 11.19 28.43 10.88
C PHE A 665 12.21 29.57 10.92
N ALA A 666 13.35 29.36 10.28
CA ALA A 666 14.31 30.42 10.01
C ALA A 666 14.06 31.01 8.61
N LYS A 667 14.11 32.35 8.51
CA LYS A 667 14.01 33.08 7.26
C LYS A 667 15.41 33.42 6.74
N TYR A 668 15.60 33.22 5.44
CA TYR A 668 16.82 33.50 4.72
C TYR A 668 16.53 34.40 3.52
N SER A 669 17.50 35.25 3.12
CA SER A 669 17.53 35.83 1.78
C SER A 669 18.36 34.95 0.85
N ILE A 670 17.98 34.95 -0.44
CA ILE A 670 18.70 34.27 -1.52
C ILE A 670 19.05 35.25 -2.64
N ASP A 671 20.31 35.30 -3.04
CA ASP A 671 20.77 36.11 -4.16
C ASP A 671 20.61 35.32 -5.47
N LEU A 672 19.63 35.71 -6.28
CA LEU A 672 19.33 35.14 -7.59
C LEU A 672 20.00 35.91 -8.73
N SER A 673 20.88 36.85 -8.48
CA SER A 673 21.55 37.67 -9.53
C SER A 673 22.56 36.88 -10.38
N LYS A 674 22.99 35.71 -9.88
CA LYS A 674 23.94 34.82 -10.55
C LYS A 674 23.36 33.43 -10.63
N ALA A 675 23.53 32.73 -11.77
CA ALA A 675 23.33 31.29 -11.78
C ALA A 675 24.31 30.67 -10.76
N ALA A 676 23.87 29.65 -10.02
CA ALA A 676 24.76 28.92 -9.14
C ALA A 676 25.98 28.47 -9.97
N SER A 677 27.17 28.88 -9.53
CA SER A 677 28.42 28.47 -10.21
C SER A 677 28.58 26.95 -10.08
N LYS A 678 28.86 26.29 -11.20
CA LYS A 678 29.26 24.88 -11.22
C LYS A 678 30.49 24.65 -10.37
#